data_294c564b79ce15f4b84633f23c517235
#
_entry.id   294c564b79ce15f4b84633f23c517235
#
_cell.length_a   1.000
_cell.length_b   1.000
_cell.length_c   1.000
_cell.angle_alpha   90.00
_cell.angle_beta   90.00
_cell.angle_gamma   90.00
#
_symmetry.space_group_name_H-M   'P 1'
#
loop_
_entity.id
_entity.type
_entity.pdbx_description
1 polymer ?
#
loop_
_entity_poly.entity_id
_entity_poly.type
_entity_poly.pdbx_seq_one_letter_code
_entity_poly.pdbx_strand_id
1 'polypeptide(L)'
;MNFFQRFTFLFSAPVFDADDLEGLRLQQIMAAIEHMGFQVVKARRIEDAEIAVQTDAAIGCMVVDWGKKGLEGKAASLIALMRRRGLEMPIVLLVRRKRFEDIPVEVLDFIDGYIFLAEETPEFIAKNLVSRLKQYAETLKTPFFGALSDFAEEGNQLWTCPGHNGGIFYSRSPIGRIFMEHLGEAVFRDDLDNSVLELGDLLTHEGPALQAQKEAATIFGAEKTYFVLNGTSASNKIVLSALVAEGDLVLFDRNNHKAAHHGALLLGGGTPVYLPTERNSYGLIGPITPASLDEATIRAAIAASPLVKDPEAATRRRPFRVAVIEQCTYDGTIYNAQKLLEKIGPLCDYILFDEAWAGFMKFHPIYAERFAMGLRELGPDAPGIIATQSTHKQLASFSQASQIHVRDRHIKGQRRRVEHRRFNESFLQHASTSPFYPLFASLDVGAQMMKGRSGEVLWDDTIRLGIELRKKLRAVRREFDEKESDPVRRWFFDPFVPDRVSIPDVAREGGTHDVPWESLSTDQLASKATYWEFKPGAAWHGFANLAPGLAITDPNKLTLLTPGLDRTTGQYEAHGIPAPVVAQYLRENRVVPEKNDLNSLLFLLTPGVESSKAGTLVSALVAFKRLHDDNALLDDVMPEFVARRPARYRGVRLRNLCGEMHAFYRSANISELQKAQFRAEHLPEPAMTPYQASRYLVRNDVDYLPIDEIDGRIATTLFVVYPPGIATIVPGERITERAKPMIAYLKAFERAENLFPGFGAEIQGLYREVDASGVIRFHTYVVRE
;
A
#
# COMPACT_ATOMS: atom_id res chain seq x y z
N MET A 1 -12.34 -30.83 5.53
CA MET A 1 -12.23 -30.45 6.97
C MET A 1 -13.27 -29.36 7.18
N ASN A 2 -14.25 -29.59 8.04
CA ASN A 2 -15.32 -28.61 8.32
C ASN A 2 -14.70 -27.31 8.85
N PHE A 3 -15.32 -26.15 8.58
CA PHE A 3 -14.87 -24.81 8.98
C PHE A 3 -14.41 -24.77 10.45
N PHE A 4 -15.16 -25.35 11.37
CA PHE A 4 -14.83 -25.38 12.80
C PHE A 4 -13.60 -26.21 13.14
N GLN A 5 -13.31 -27.27 12.40
CA GLN A 5 -12.16 -28.17 12.63
C GLN A 5 -10.82 -27.56 12.19
N ARG A 6 -10.86 -26.36 11.61
CA ARG A 6 -9.65 -25.59 11.28
C ARG A 6 -9.06 -24.89 12.50
N PHE A 7 -9.80 -24.85 13.61
CA PHE A 7 -9.36 -24.22 14.85
C PHE A 7 -8.76 -25.22 15.81
N THR A 8 -7.80 -24.74 16.60
CA THR A 8 -7.01 -25.51 17.55
C THR A 8 -7.32 -25.08 18.98
N PHE A 9 -7.34 -26.02 19.92
CA PHE A 9 -7.35 -25.72 21.35
C PHE A 9 -5.93 -25.57 21.88
N LEU A 10 -5.66 -24.53 22.64
CA LEU A 10 -4.42 -24.34 23.37
C LEU A 10 -4.66 -24.63 24.87
N PHE A 11 -4.00 -25.62 25.41
CA PHE A 11 -3.97 -25.88 26.84
C PHE A 11 -2.66 -25.40 27.44
N SER A 12 -2.70 -24.48 28.39
CA SER A 12 -1.55 -24.01 29.15
C SER A 12 -1.63 -24.51 30.60
N ALA A 13 -0.96 -25.63 30.87
CA ALA A 13 -0.92 -26.22 32.20
C ALA A 13 0.41 -26.97 32.42
N PRO A 14 0.97 -26.94 33.64
CA PRO A 14 2.22 -27.65 33.95
C PRO A 14 2.04 -29.13 34.24
N VAL A 15 0.80 -29.65 34.29
CA VAL A 15 0.46 -31.00 34.83
C VAL A 15 0.03 -32.00 33.76
N PHE A 16 0.39 -31.84 32.49
CA PHE A 16 -0.03 -32.76 31.41
C PHE A 16 0.44 -34.20 31.60
N ASP A 17 1.60 -34.43 32.24
CA ASP A 17 2.24 -35.73 32.40
C ASP A 17 2.22 -36.19 33.86
N ALA A 18 1.42 -35.53 34.70
CA ALA A 18 1.29 -35.99 36.08
C ALA A 18 0.49 -37.31 36.15
N ASP A 19 1.04 -38.30 36.84
CA ASP A 19 0.37 -39.58 37.13
C ASP A 19 -0.71 -39.42 38.23
N ASP A 20 -1.05 -38.17 38.56
CA ASP A 20 -2.12 -37.85 39.49
C ASP A 20 -3.49 -37.76 38.80
N LEU A 21 -4.55 -37.70 39.60
CA LEU A 21 -5.90 -37.65 39.09
C LEU A 21 -6.19 -36.40 38.24
N GLU A 22 -5.57 -35.27 38.53
CA GLU A 22 -5.74 -34.02 37.77
C GLU A 22 -5.14 -34.13 36.38
N GLY A 23 -3.91 -34.64 36.25
CA GLY A 23 -3.24 -34.90 34.98
C GLY A 23 -4.00 -35.91 34.12
N LEU A 24 -4.47 -37.01 34.72
CA LEU A 24 -5.26 -38.02 34.03
C LEU A 24 -6.58 -37.42 33.45
N ARG A 25 -7.29 -36.63 34.26
CA ARG A 25 -8.54 -36.00 33.80
C ARG A 25 -8.30 -34.97 32.70
N LEU A 26 -7.24 -34.18 32.77
CA LEU A 26 -6.86 -33.26 31.74
C LEU A 26 -6.55 -33.97 30.42
N GLN A 27 -5.82 -35.10 30.48
CA GLN A 27 -5.57 -35.94 29.32
C GLN A 27 -6.87 -36.51 28.71
N GLN A 28 -7.82 -36.93 29.55
CA GLN A 28 -9.14 -37.42 29.10
C GLN A 28 -9.95 -36.32 28.41
N ILE A 29 -9.94 -35.06 28.91
CA ILE A 29 -10.59 -33.94 28.29
C ILE A 29 -9.98 -33.66 26.90
N MET A 30 -8.65 -33.59 26.80
CA MET A 30 -7.96 -33.37 25.53
C MET A 30 -8.24 -34.48 24.53
N ALA A 31 -8.19 -35.76 24.96
CA ALA A 31 -8.53 -36.90 24.10
C ALA A 31 -9.99 -36.86 23.63
N ALA A 32 -10.93 -36.40 24.45
CA ALA A 32 -12.32 -36.23 24.06
C ALA A 32 -12.48 -35.12 23.01
N ILE A 33 -11.72 -34.02 23.10
CA ILE A 33 -11.69 -32.95 22.10
C ILE A 33 -11.10 -33.47 20.78
N GLU A 34 -9.99 -34.19 20.83
CA GLU A 34 -9.36 -34.81 19.66
C GLU A 34 -10.29 -35.83 18.98
N HIS A 35 -11.04 -36.60 19.76
CA HIS A 35 -12.06 -37.53 19.24
C HIS A 35 -13.23 -36.79 18.49
N MET A 36 -13.50 -35.55 18.86
CA MET A 36 -14.47 -34.70 18.13
C MET A 36 -13.88 -34.05 16.86
N GLY A 37 -12.62 -34.38 16.51
CA GLY A 37 -11.96 -33.93 15.28
C GLY A 37 -11.24 -32.60 15.40
N PHE A 38 -10.96 -32.09 16.61
CA PHE A 38 -10.18 -30.87 16.83
C PHE A 38 -8.74 -31.16 17.21
N GLN A 39 -7.84 -30.25 16.85
CA GLN A 39 -6.43 -30.35 17.29
C GLN A 39 -6.26 -29.72 18.68
N VAL A 40 -5.30 -30.26 19.43
CA VAL A 40 -4.93 -29.77 20.76
C VAL A 40 -3.43 -29.51 20.83
N VAL A 41 -3.06 -28.28 21.17
CA VAL A 41 -1.69 -27.85 21.45
C VAL A 41 -1.49 -27.75 22.96
N LYS A 42 -0.36 -28.26 23.43
CA LYS A 42 0.00 -28.32 24.87
C LYS A 42 1.17 -27.37 25.15
N ALA A 43 0.94 -26.37 25.96
CA ALA A 43 1.96 -25.45 26.47
C ALA A 43 2.22 -25.77 27.97
N ARG A 44 3.38 -26.30 28.29
CA ARG A 44 3.74 -26.65 29.70
C ARG A 44 4.07 -25.43 30.52
N ARG A 45 4.51 -24.37 29.89
CA ARG A 45 4.84 -23.09 30.52
C ARG A 45 3.99 -21.99 29.89
N ILE A 46 3.75 -20.93 30.63
CA ILE A 46 2.98 -19.78 30.15
C ILE A 46 3.73 -19.06 29.02
N GLU A 47 5.06 -19.05 29.06
CA GLU A 47 5.90 -18.50 28.01
C GLU A 47 5.72 -19.26 26.67
N ASP A 48 5.54 -20.57 26.71
CA ASP A 48 5.26 -21.39 25.52
C ASP A 48 3.84 -21.08 24.97
N ALA A 49 2.88 -20.82 25.84
CA ALA A 49 1.53 -20.38 25.45
C ALA A 49 1.55 -18.98 24.85
N GLU A 50 2.36 -18.07 25.38
CA GLU A 50 2.54 -16.73 24.82
C GLU A 50 3.10 -16.80 23.40
N ILE A 51 4.12 -17.62 23.16
CA ILE A 51 4.65 -17.84 21.81
C ILE A 51 3.58 -18.43 20.89
N ALA A 52 2.85 -19.46 21.36
CA ALA A 52 1.81 -20.10 20.55
C ALA A 52 0.73 -19.11 20.09
N VAL A 53 0.18 -18.28 20.98
CA VAL A 53 -0.86 -17.30 20.61
C VAL A 53 -0.35 -16.15 19.73
N GLN A 54 0.97 -15.90 19.72
CA GLN A 54 1.58 -14.90 18.84
C GLN A 54 1.90 -15.45 17.45
N THR A 55 2.08 -16.76 17.31
CA THR A 55 2.57 -17.39 16.08
C THR A 55 1.53 -18.26 15.39
N ASP A 56 0.48 -18.68 16.07
CA ASP A 56 -0.57 -19.55 15.52
C ASP A 56 -1.96 -18.92 15.63
N ALA A 57 -2.42 -18.32 14.54
CA ALA A 57 -3.75 -17.74 14.43
C ALA A 57 -4.89 -18.79 14.36
N ALA A 58 -4.57 -20.09 14.27
CA ALA A 58 -5.58 -21.15 14.30
C ALA A 58 -6.09 -21.44 15.72
N ILE A 59 -5.45 -20.89 16.76
CA ILE A 59 -5.92 -21.07 18.13
C ILE A 59 -7.29 -20.41 18.32
N GLY A 60 -8.33 -21.20 18.48
CA GLY A 60 -9.72 -20.76 18.61
C GLY A 60 -10.30 -20.85 20.03
N CYS A 61 -9.56 -21.46 20.99
CA CYS A 61 -9.93 -21.50 22.40
C CYS A 61 -8.68 -21.77 23.24
N MET A 62 -8.51 -21.03 24.32
CA MET A 62 -7.40 -21.24 25.24
C MET A 62 -7.91 -21.68 26.62
N VAL A 63 -7.29 -22.70 27.18
CA VAL A 63 -7.52 -23.19 28.54
C VAL A 63 -6.26 -22.97 29.37
N VAL A 64 -6.34 -22.19 30.46
CA VAL A 64 -5.18 -21.80 31.31
C VAL A 64 -5.34 -22.27 32.71
N ASP A 65 -4.31 -22.93 33.26
CA ASP A 65 -4.27 -23.37 34.67
C ASP A 65 -4.08 -22.15 35.60
N TRP A 66 -5.11 -21.85 36.38
CA TRP A 66 -5.10 -20.84 37.46
C TRP A 66 -4.79 -21.45 38.82
N GLY A 67 -4.81 -22.78 38.92
CA GLY A 67 -4.77 -23.49 40.21
C GLY A 67 -3.40 -23.58 40.86
N LYS A 68 -2.28 -23.34 40.18
CA LYS A 68 -0.94 -23.51 40.69
C LYS A 68 -0.41 -22.24 41.32
N LYS A 69 -0.06 -22.30 42.62
CA LYS A 69 0.51 -21.16 43.36
C LYS A 69 1.76 -20.58 42.67
N GLY A 70 1.78 -19.29 42.44
CA GLY A 70 2.89 -18.55 41.84
C GLY A 70 2.84 -18.40 40.30
N LEU A 71 1.82 -18.94 39.63
CA LEU A 71 1.60 -18.72 38.19
C LEU A 71 0.50 -17.69 37.87
N GLU A 72 -0.27 -17.25 38.89
CA GLU A 72 -1.42 -16.37 38.74
C GLU A 72 -1.05 -15.06 38.03
N GLY A 73 0.03 -14.41 38.44
CA GLY A 73 0.49 -13.18 37.82
C GLY A 73 0.90 -13.34 36.35
N LYS A 74 1.52 -14.46 36.01
CA LYS A 74 1.90 -14.75 34.60
C LYS A 74 0.66 -15.08 33.75
N ALA A 75 -0.28 -15.85 34.29
CA ALA A 75 -1.55 -16.15 33.60
C ALA A 75 -2.37 -14.89 33.38
N ALA A 76 -2.50 -14.02 34.38
CA ALA A 76 -3.14 -12.71 34.24
C ALA A 76 -2.46 -11.84 33.19
N SER A 77 -1.12 -11.82 33.15
CA SER A 77 -0.35 -11.07 32.16
C SER A 77 -0.57 -11.59 30.73
N LEU A 78 -0.61 -12.91 30.54
CA LEU A 78 -0.91 -13.52 29.24
C LEU A 78 -2.33 -13.18 28.77
N ILE A 79 -3.33 -13.30 29.64
CA ILE A 79 -4.72 -12.95 29.33
C ILE A 79 -4.83 -11.48 28.94
N ALA A 80 -4.22 -10.59 29.72
CA ALA A 80 -4.21 -9.15 29.41
C ALA A 80 -3.46 -8.85 28.10
N LEU A 81 -2.38 -9.55 27.77
CA LEU A 81 -1.67 -9.42 26.50
C LEU A 81 -2.59 -9.80 25.32
N MET A 82 -3.28 -10.94 25.41
CA MET A 82 -4.19 -11.39 24.36
C MET A 82 -5.28 -10.37 24.08
N ARG A 83 -5.93 -9.86 25.11
CA ARG A 83 -7.00 -8.84 24.96
C ARG A 83 -6.44 -7.50 24.44
N ARG A 84 -5.25 -7.10 24.88
CA ARG A 84 -4.57 -5.92 24.31
C ARG A 84 -4.24 -6.09 22.82
N ARG A 85 -3.96 -7.30 22.37
CA ARG A 85 -3.73 -7.63 20.94
C ARG A 85 -5.02 -7.83 20.14
N GLY A 86 -6.19 -7.69 20.74
CA GLY A 86 -7.49 -7.88 20.06
C GLY A 86 -7.80 -9.34 19.76
N LEU A 87 -7.20 -10.29 20.48
CA LEU A 87 -7.52 -11.71 20.37
C LEU A 87 -8.76 -12.00 21.23
N GLU A 88 -9.90 -12.19 20.58
CA GLU A 88 -11.21 -12.35 21.25
C GLU A 88 -11.64 -13.82 21.43
N MET A 89 -10.78 -14.77 21.10
CA MET A 89 -11.07 -16.19 21.29
C MET A 89 -11.38 -16.51 22.76
N PRO A 90 -12.25 -17.50 23.04
CA PRO A 90 -12.59 -17.92 24.40
C PRO A 90 -11.39 -18.29 25.23
N ILE A 91 -11.32 -17.72 26.44
CA ILE A 91 -10.33 -18.06 27.47
C ILE A 91 -11.05 -18.67 28.64
N VAL A 92 -10.68 -19.89 29.00
CA VAL A 92 -11.27 -20.66 30.10
C VAL A 92 -10.21 -20.99 31.13
N LEU A 93 -10.48 -20.73 32.41
CA LEU A 93 -9.55 -21.03 33.49
C LEU A 93 -9.78 -22.47 34.03
N LEU A 94 -8.70 -23.22 34.23
CA LEU A 94 -8.71 -24.40 35.06
C LEU A 94 -8.50 -23.98 36.51
N VAL A 95 -9.51 -24.17 37.34
CA VAL A 95 -9.53 -23.65 38.72
C VAL A 95 -9.73 -24.78 39.71
N ARG A 96 -9.03 -24.73 40.83
CA ARG A 96 -9.33 -25.54 42.02
C ARG A 96 -10.31 -24.81 42.91
N ARG A 97 -11.30 -25.53 43.48
CA ARG A 97 -12.39 -24.90 44.26
C ARG A 97 -11.89 -23.96 45.37
N LYS A 98 -10.78 -24.29 46.02
CA LYS A 98 -10.16 -23.49 47.06
C LYS A 98 -9.49 -22.18 46.55
N ARG A 99 -9.32 -22.05 45.23
CA ARG A 99 -8.64 -20.92 44.57
C ARG A 99 -9.59 -20.04 43.77
N PHE A 100 -10.87 -20.37 43.76
CA PHE A 100 -11.87 -19.62 43.00
C PHE A 100 -12.02 -18.19 43.53
N GLU A 101 -11.97 -18.01 44.87
CA GLU A 101 -12.07 -16.71 45.53
C GLU A 101 -10.84 -15.81 45.29
N ASP A 102 -9.73 -16.39 44.85
CA ASP A 102 -8.45 -15.68 44.61
C ASP A 102 -8.39 -15.03 43.18
N ILE A 103 -9.42 -15.23 42.33
CA ILE A 103 -9.42 -14.69 40.97
C ILE A 103 -9.77 -13.20 41.03
N PRO A 104 -8.84 -12.29 40.58
CA PRO A 104 -9.12 -10.87 40.57
C PRO A 104 -10.26 -10.51 39.61
N VAL A 105 -11.03 -9.47 39.95
CA VAL A 105 -12.14 -8.99 39.13
C VAL A 105 -11.66 -8.59 37.72
N GLU A 106 -10.48 -7.99 37.64
CA GLU A 106 -9.88 -7.59 36.36
C GLU A 106 -9.59 -8.77 35.42
N VAL A 107 -9.38 -10.00 35.97
CA VAL A 107 -9.23 -11.22 35.18
C VAL A 107 -10.57 -11.75 34.74
N LEU A 108 -11.61 -11.65 35.62
CA LEU A 108 -12.96 -12.11 35.32
C LEU A 108 -13.58 -11.35 34.11
N ASP A 109 -13.22 -10.09 33.92
CA ASP A 109 -13.66 -9.29 32.76
C ASP A 109 -13.12 -9.79 31.42
N PHE A 110 -12.06 -10.61 31.44
CA PHE A 110 -11.34 -11.05 30.23
C PHE A 110 -11.51 -12.52 29.90
N ILE A 111 -12.17 -13.31 30.75
CA ILE A 111 -12.36 -14.75 30.56
C ILE A 111 -13.81 -15.10 30.24
N ASP A 112 -13.98 -16.22 29.55
CA ASP A 112 -15.29 -16.71 29.12
C ASP A 112 -15.86 -17.80 30.06
N GLY A 113 -15.08 -18.22 31.04
CA GLY A 113 -15.52 -19.18 32.05
C GLY A 113 -14.37 -19.89 32.77
N TYR A 114 -14.74 -20.84 33.58
CA TYR A 114 -13.82 -21.66 34.37
C TYR A 114 -14.31 -23.13 34.44
N ILE A 115 -13.39 -24.00 34.67
CA ILE A 115 -13.58 -25.47 34.79
C ILE A 115 -13.03 -25.93 36.12
N PHE A 116 -13.84 -26.74 36.84
CA PHE A 116 -13.42 -27.49 38.00
C PHE A 116 -13.21 -28.95 37.59
N LEU A 117 -11.96 -29.40 37.46
CA LEU A 117 -11.62 -30.73 36.97
C LEU A 117 -12.28 -31.87 37.76
N ALA A 118 -12.61 -31.64 39.03
CA ALA A 118 -13.16 -32.65 39.94
C ALA A 118 -14.71 -32.75 39.97
N GLU A 119 -15.40 -31.80 39.31
CA GLU A 119 -16.87 -31.67 39.47
C GLU A 119 -17.67 -32.20 38.29
N GLU A 120 -17.11 -32.18 37.05
CA GLU A 120 -17.81 -32.61 35.84
C GLU A 120 -17.05 -33.70 35.07
N THR A 121 -17.76 -34.43 34.21
CA THR A 121 -17.09 -35.46 33.40
C THR A 121 -16.22 -34.85 32.31
N PRO A 122 -15.07 -35.50 31.94
CA PRO A 122 -14.21 -35.03 30.88
C PRO A 122 -14.94 -34.80 29.56
N GLU A 123 -15.90 -35.64 29.21
CA GLU A 123 -16.70 -35.54 27.97
C GLU A 123 -17.63 -34.34 28.00
N PHE A 124 -18.20 -34.00 29.17
CA PHE A 124 -19.05 -32.80 29.29
C PHE A 124 -18.24 -31.51 29.16
N ILE A 125 -17.07 -31.49 29.85
CA ILE A 125 -16.13 -30.35 29.75
C ILE A 125 -15.69 -30.14 28.27
N ALA A 126 -15.29 -31.24 27.61
CA ALA A 126 -14.88 -31.18 26.19
C ALA A 126 -16.01 -30.63 25.30
N LYS A 127 -17.26 -31.08 25.47
CA LYS A 127 -18.42 -30.57 24.74
C LYS A 127 -18.65 -29.10 24.98
N ASN A 128 -18.51 -28.63 26.23
CA ASN A 128 -18.67 -27.21 26.57
C ASN A 128 -17.60 -26.33 25.88
N LEU A 129 -16.33 -26.77 25.94
CA LEU A 129 -15.22 -26.08 25.26
C LEU A 129 -15.42 -26.02 23.76
N VAL A 130 -15.81 -27.13 23.13
CA VAL A 130 -16.09 -27.20 21.69
C VAL A 130 -17.28 -26.30 21.32
N SER A 131 -18.32 -26.20 22.16
CA SER A 131 -19.42 -25.28 21.95
C SER A 131 -18.98 -23.83 21.95
N ARG A 132 -18.12 -23.42 22.89
CA ARG A 132 -17.55 -22.06 22.96
C ARG A 132 -16.68 -21.73 21.73
N LEU A 133 -15.81 -22.66 21.33
CA LEU A 133 -15.02 -22.51 20.13
C LEU A 133 -15.91 -22.32 18.89
N LYS A 134 -16.95 -23.15 18.75
CA LYS A 134 -17.89 -23.03 17.62
C LYS A 134 -18.63 -21.69 17.61
N GLN A 135 -19.09 -21.21 18.78
CA GLN A 135 -19.72 -19.89 18.89
C GLN A 135 -18.75 -18.77 18.46
N TYR A 136 -17.50 -18.84 18.91
CA TYR A 136 -16.47 -17.89 18.49
C TYR A 136 -16.22 -17.99 16.97
N ALA A 137 -16.02 -19.19 16.45
CA ALA A 137 -15.77 -19.41 15.02
C ALA A 137 -16.90 -18.90 14.12
N GLU A 138 -18.16 -19.01 14.58
CA GLU A 138 -19.31 -18.40 13.86
C GLU A 138 -19.19 -16.86 13.78
N THR A 139 -18.64 -16.21 14.80
CA THR A 139 -18.43 -14.75 14.75
C THR A 139 -17.35 -14.32 13.75
N LEU A 140 -16.49 -15.25 13.31
CA LEU A 140 -15.44 -15.02 12.33
C LEU A 140 -15.92 -15.23 10.89
N LYS A 141 -17.10 -15.82 10.67
CA LYS A 141 -17.69 -15.91 9.35
C LYS A 141 -18.06 -14.51 8.86
N THR A 142 -17.40 -14.09 7.80
CA THR A 142 -17.72 -12.81 7.17
C THR A 142 -18.94 -12.94 6.28
N PRO A 143 -19.69 -11.85 5.98
CA PRO A 143 -20.96 -11.95 5.29
C PRO A 143 -20.90 -12.66 3.94
N PHE A 144 -19.92 -12.31 3.10
CA PHE A 144 -19.83 -12.89 1.75
C PHE A 144 -19.02 -14.18 1.73
N PHE A 145 -17.83 -14.18 2.33
CA PHE A 145 -16.98 -15.39 2.35
C PHE A 145 -17.66 -16.53 3.15
N GLY A 146 -18.35 -16.21 4.23
CA GLY A 146 -19.12 -17.21 4.99
C GLY A 146 -20.19 -17.87 4.12
N ALA A 147 -21.02 -17.08 3.43
CA ALA A 147 -22.05 -17.60 2.53
C ALA A 147 -21.44 -18.39 1.34
N LEU A 148 -20.34 -17.90 0.77
CA LEU A 148 -19.61 -18.56 -0.32
C LEU A 148 -19.07 -19.94 0.12
N SER A 149 -18.41 -19.99 1.27
CA SER A 149 -17.87 -21.24 1.82
C SER A 149 -18.96 -22.26 2.13
N ASP A 150 -20.06 -21.82 2.74
CA ASP A 150 -21.19 -22.70 3.08
C ASP A 150 -21.81 -23.27 1.79
N PHE A 151 -22.07 -22.46 0.78
CA PHE A 151 -22.59 -22.91 -0.51
C PHE A 151 -21.66 -23.91 -1.23
N ALA A 152 -20.34 -23.64 -1.22
CA ALA A 152 -19.35 -24.53 -1.84
C ALA A 152 -19.23 -25.90 -1.12
N GLU A 153 -19.52 -25.97 0.20
CA GLU A 153 -19.49 -27.19 1.00
C GLU A 153 -20.80 -28.02 0.86
N GLU A 154 -21.92 -27.43 0.43
CA GLU A 154 -23.23 -28.11 0.29
C GLU A 154 -23.25 -29.15 -0.83
N GLY A 155 -22.30 -29.13 -1.77
CA GLY A 155 -22.22 -30.11 -2.86
C GLY A 155 -23.24 -29.89 -3.96
N ASN A 156 -23.66 -28.67 -4.19
CA ASN A 156 -24.61 -28.27 -5.22
C ASN A 156 -24.14 -28.68 -6.63
N GLN A 157 -25.10 -29.12 -7.48
CA GLN A 157 -24.85 -29.52 -8.86
C GLN A 157 -24.98 -28.30 -9.78
N LEU A 158 -23.85 -27.70 -10.14
CA LEU A 158 -23.81 -26.49 -10.95
C LEU A 158 -23.96 -26.78 -12.46
N TRP A 159 -24.87 -26.04 -13.10
CA TRP A 159 -25.06 -26.02 -14.55
C TRP A 159 -24.87 -24.62 -15.12
N THR A 160 -24.09 -23.82 -14.42
CA THR A 160 -23.84 -22.40 -14.69
C THR A 160 -22.41 -22.19 -15.16
N CYS A 161 -22.05 -20.97 -15.54
CA CYS A 161 -20.62 -20.59 -15.62
C CYS A 161 -20.05 -20.43 -14.19
N PRO A 162 -18.72 -20.48 -14.02
CA PRO A 162 -17.70 -20.70 -15.06
C PRO A 162 -17.66 -22.14 -15.60
N GLY A 163 -17.28 -22.26 -16.87
CA GLY A 163 -17.29 -23.56 -17.58
C GLY A 163 -16.37 -24.64 -17.04
N HIS A 164 -15.49 -24.34 -16.09
CA HIS A 164 -14.67 -25.36 -15.42
C HIS A 164 -15.44 -26.17 -14.38
N ASN A 165 -16.66 -25.72 -13.99
CA ASN A 165 -17.60 -26.42 -13.13
C ASN A 165 -16.94 -26.98 -11.86
N GLY A 166 -16.55 -26.08 -10.93
CA GLY A 166 -15.86 -26.46 -9.69
C GLY A 166 -14.48 -27.10 -9.91
N GLY A 167 -13.85 -26.88 -11.06
CA GLY A 167 -12.54 -27.44 -11.41
C GLY A 167 -12.57 -28.78 -12.16
N ILE A 168 -13.74 -29.41 -12.32
CA ILE A 168 -13.86 -30.73 -12.99
C ILE A 168 -13.27 -30.70 -14.40
N PHE A 169 -13.43 -29.60 -15.14
CA PHE A 169 -12.87 -29.50 -16.49
C PHE A 169 -11.32 -29.54 -16.47
N TYR A 170 -10.69 -28.91 -15.50
CA TYR A 170 -9.23 -28.97 -15.34
C TYR A 170 -8.75 -30.38 -15.06
N SER A 171 -9.48 -31.16 -14.28
CA SER A 171 -9.13 -32.56 -13.97
C SER A 171 -9.12 -33.50 -15.20
N ARG A 172 -9.73 -33.06 -16.34
CA ARG A 172 -9.80 -33.84 -17.58
C ARG A 172 -8.52 -33.85 -18.40
N SER A 173 -7.49 -33.09 -18.03
CA SER A 173 -6.21 -33.07 -18.71
C SER A 173 -5.04 -33.07 -17.73
N PRO A 174 -3.85 -33.60 -18.08
CA PRO A 174 -2.70 -33.63 -17.20
C PRO A 174 -2.27 -32.22 -16.74
N ILE A 175 -2.20 -31.25 -17.64
CA ILE A 175 -1.81 -29.87 -17.29
C ILE A 175 -2.86 -29.16 -16.45
N GLY A 176 -4.15 -29.41 -16.73
CA GLY A 176 -5.25 -28.86 -15.93
C GLY A 176 -5.24 -29.40 -14.51
N ARG A 177 -4.96 -30.71 -14.34
CA ARG A 177 -4.83 -31.33 -13.01
C ARG A 177 -3.68 -30.71 -12.22
N ILE A 178 -2.50 -30.52 -12.82
CA ILE A 178 -1.35 -29.88 -12.18
C ILE A 178 -1.72 -28.46 -11.73
N PHE A 179 -2.42 -27.70 -12.58
CA PHE A 179 -2.87 -26.35 -12.27
C PHE A 179 -3.86 -26.33 -11.10
N MET A 180 -4.83 -27.23 -11.07
CA MET A 180 -5.80 -27.36 -10.00
C MET A 180 -5.15 -27.78 -8.67
N GLU A 181 -4.23 -28.76 -8.69
CA GLU A 181 -3.48 -29.20 -7.52
C GLU A 181 -2.60 -28.06 -6.95
N HIS A 182 -2.02 -27.24 -7.83
CA HIS A 182 -1.17 -26.11 -7.44
C HIS A 182 -1.95 -25.00 -6.74
N LEU A 183 -3.14 -24.65 -7.21
CA LEU A 183 -3.97 -23.60 -6.64
C LEU A 183 -4.86 -24.06 -5.47
N GLY A 184 -5.16 -25.35 -5.43
CA GLY A 184 -6.11 -25.93 -4.48
C GLY A 184 -7.54 -25.92 -4.98
N GLU A 185 -8.30 -26.97 -4.64
CA GLU A 185 -9.66 -27.22 -5.12
C GLU A 185 -10.65 -26.11 -4.71
N ALA A 186 -10.49 -25.54 -3.53
CA ALA A 186 -11.41 -24.53 -3.00
C ALA A 186 -11.55 -23.31 -3.92
N VAL A 187 -10.45 -22.83 -4.50
CA VAL A 187 -10.47 -21.67 -5.43
C VAL A 187 -11.42 -21.91 -6.60
N PHE A 188 -11.46 -23.13 -7.13
CA PHE A 188 -12.34 -23.50 -8.26
C PHE A 188 -13.79 -23.74 -7.84
N ARG A 189 -14.02 -24.23 -6.62
CA ARG A 189 -15.37 -24.41 -6.07
C ARG A 189 -16.02 -23.09 -5.67
N ASP A 190 -15.19 -22.14 -5.25
CA ASP A 190 -15.62 -20.79 -4.87
C ASP A 190 -15.80 -19.86 -6.09
N ASP A 191 -15.32 -20.25 -7.29
CA ASP A 191 -15.51 -19.47 -8.51
C ASP A 191 -16.88 -19.75 -9.12
N LEU A 192 -17.84 -18.94 -8.70
CA LEU A 192 -19.24 -19.01 -9.03
C LEU A 192 -19.69 -17.80 -9.88
N ASP A 193 -20.97 -17.68 -10.15
CA ASP A 193 -21.54 -16.53 -10.85
C ASP A 193 -22.88 -16.05 -10.25
N ASN A 194 -23.45 -15.01 -10.85
CA ASN A 194 -24.70 -14.38 -10.39
C ASN A 194 -25.94 -15.30 -10.48
N SER A 195 -25.84 -16.51 -11.05
CA SER A 195 -26.93 -17.50 -11.03
C SER A 195 -27.13 -18.12 -9.66
N VAL A 196 -26.15 -17.96 -8.75
CA VAL A 196 -26.26 -18.40 -7.35
C VAL A 196 -26.93 -17.28 -6.53
N LEU A 197 -28.24 -17.31 -6.46
CA LEU A 197 -29.04 -16.25 -5.86
C LEU A 197 -28.81 -16.09 -4.35
N GLU A 198 -28.37 -17.13 -3.68
CA GLU A 198 -28.04 -17.15 -2.24
C GLU A 198 -26.88 -16.21 -1.90
N LEU A 199 -26.00 -15.94 -2.84
CA LEU A 199 -24.85 -15.02 -2.67
C LEU A 199 -25.21 -13.56 -2.96
N GLY A 200 -26.42 -13.30 -3.46
CA GLY A 200 -26.86 -11.98 -3.90
C GLY A 200 -26.23 -11.58 -5.23
N ASP A 201 -26.38 -10.33 -5.61
CA ASP A 201 -25.85 -9.80 -6.86
C ASP A 201 -24.73 -8.78 -6.58
N LEU A 202 -23.54 -9.05 -7.14
CA LEU A 202 -22.35 -8.20 -6.95
C LEU A 202 -22.42 -6.89 -7.77
N LEU A 203 -23.22 -6.86 -8.84
CA LEU A 203 -23.34 -5.70 -9.73
C LEU A 203 -24.44 -4.74 -9.28
N THR A 204 -25.55 -5.27 -8.75
CA THR A 204 -26.64 -4.47 -8.18
C THR A 204 -26.46 -4.25 -6.68
N HIS A 205 -25.46 -4.89 -6.08
CA HIS A 205 -25.13 -4.82 -4.66
C HIS A 205 -26.28 -5.31 -3.76
N GLU A 206 -26.57 -6.61 -3.80
CA GLU A 206 -27.64 -7.25 -3.04
C GLU A 206 -27.12 -8.39 -2.15
N GLY A 207 -27.94 -8.86 -1.22
CA GLY A 207 -27.67 -10.02 -0.37
C GLY A 207 -26.37 -9.93 0.45
N PRO A 208 -25.64 -11.06 0.61
CA PRO A 208 -24.37 -11.11 1.32
C PRO A 208 -23.32 -10.15 0.77
N ALA A 209 -23.30 -9.92 -0.54
CA ALA A 209 -22.39 -8.95 -1.17
C ALA A 209 -22.62 -7.51 -0.68
N LEU A 210 -23.89 -7.09 -0.56
CA LEU A 210 -24.23 -5.79 0.02
C LEU A 210 -23.84 -5.72 1.50
N GLN A 211 -24.07 -6.80 2.25
CA GLN A 211 -23.76 -6.82 3.68
C GLN A 211 -22.25 -6.67 3.91
N ALA A 212 -21.42 -7.37 3.14
CA ALA A 212 -19.96 -7.23 3.18
C ALA A 212 -19.50 -5.77 2.93
N GLN A 213 -20.08 -5.12 1.92
CA GLN A 213 -19.78 -3.72 1.61
C GLN A 213 -20.26 -2.74 2.70
N LYS A 214 -21.38 -3.01 3.38
CA LYS A 214 -21.85 -2.21 4.52
C LYS A 214 -20.92 -2.35 5.73
N GLU A 215 -20.45 -3.56 6.02
CA GLU A 215 -19.50 -3.78 7.09
C GLU A 215 -18.16 -3.12 6.79
N ALA A 216 -17.63 -3.26 5.57
CA ALA A 216 -16.46 -2.55 5.13
C ALA A 216 -16.64 -1.03 5.27
N ALA A 217 -17.79 -0.46 4.89
CA ALA A 217 -18.06 0.97 5.08
C ALA A 217 -17.95 1.37 6.55
N THR A 218 -18.49 0.59 7.46
CA THR A 218 -18.40 0.82 8.91
C THR A 218 -16.95 0.74 9.39
N ILE A 219 -16.23 -0.30 8.98
CA ILE A 219 -14.82 -0.53 9.36
C ILE A 219 -13.94 0.62 8.90
N PHE A 220 -14.10 1.10 7.66
CA PHE A 220 -13.30 2.18 7.09
C PHE A 220 -13.82 3.60 7.43
N GLY A 221 -15.00 3.73 8.04
CA GLY A 221 -15.59 5.02 8.43
C GLY A 221 -16.29 5.74 7.28
N ALA A 222 -16.69 5.01 6.24
CA ALA A 222 -17.45 5.51 5.10
C ALA A 222 -18.96 5.44 5.34
N GLU A 223 -19.73 6.19 4.57
CA GLU A 223 -21.20 6.06 4.52
C GLU A 223 -21.64 4.96 3.55
N LYS A 224 -20.81 4.71 2.54
CA LYS A 224 -20.97 3.65 1.55
C LYS A 224 -19.63 3.19 1.03
N THR A 225 -19.53 1.88 0.77
CA THR A 225 -18.37 1.26 0.12
C THR A 225 -18.82 0.42 -1.06
N TYR A 226 -18.03 0.45 -2.14
CA TYR A 226 -18.19 -0.44 -3.29
C TYR A 226 -16.92 -1.28 -3.44
N PHE A 227 -17.06 -2.58 -3.57
CA PHE A 227 -15.94 -3.47 -3.90
C PHE A 227 -15.74 -3.51 -5.41
N VAL A 228 -14.50 -3.34 -5.84
CA VAL A 228 -14.12 -3.27 -7.26
C VAL A 228 -13.03 -4.31 -7.54
N LEU A 229 -13.24 -5.14 -8.55
CA LEU A 229 -12.40 -6.30 -8.85
C LEU A 229 -11.37 -6.05 -9.97
N ASN A 230 -11.09 -4.81 -10.31
CA ASN A 230 -10.16 -4.47 -11.38
C ASN A 230 -9.22 -3.32 -11.00
N GLY A 231 -8.81 -3.28 -9.72
CA GLY A 231 -7.86 -2.35 -9.15
C GLY A 231 -8.39 -0.93 -9.02
N THR A 232 -7.63 -0.08 -8.32
CA THR A 232 -7.95 1.36 -8.22
C THR A 232 -7.96 2.04 -9.59
N SER A 233 -7.32 1.44 -10.60
CA SER A 233 -7.44 1.93 -11.99
C SER A 233 -8.87 1.89 -12.50
N ALA A 234 -9.64 0.86 -12.16
CA ALA A 234 -11.09 0.81 -12.44
C ALA A 234 -11.87 1.68 -11.46
N SER A 235 -11.54 1.67 -10.17
CA SER A 235 -12.21 2.52 -9.16
C SER A 235 -12.16 3.99 -9.54
N ASN A 236 -11.01 4.50 -9.96
CA ASN A 236 -10.88 5.88 -10.42
C ASN A 236 -11.72 6.17 -11.67
N LYS A 237 -11.74 5.25 -12.64
CA LYS A 237 -12.60 5.39 -13.84
C LYS A 237 -14.08 5.41 -13.48
N ILE A 238 -14.53 4.49 -12.59
CA ILE A 238 -15.91 4.46 -12.11
C ILE A 238 -16.30 5.78 -11.47
N VAL A 239 -15.51 6.28 -10.52
CA VAL A 239 -15.78 7.55 -9.84
C VAL A 239 -15.81 8.71 -10.81
N LEU A 240 -14.82 8.80 -11.69
CA LEU A 240 -14.67 9.94 -12.58
C LEU A 240 -15.68 9.92 -13.72
N SER A 241 -16.06 8.74 -14.22
CA SER A 241 -17.18 8.62 -15.18
C SER A 241 -18.54 8.94 -14.54
N ALA A 242 -18.70 8.76 -13.24
CA ALA A 242 -19.93 9.16 -12.52
C ALA A 242 -20.00 10.67 -12.25
N LEU A 243 -18.85 11.35 -12.18
CA LEU A 243 -18.76 12.74 -11.76
C LEU A 243 -18.53 13.72 -12.92
N VAL A 244 -17.70 13.37 -13.91
CA VAL A 244 -17.14 14.29 -14.90
C VAL A 244 -17.80 14.09 -16.26
N ALA A 245 -18.22 15.20 -16.87
CA ALA A 245 -18.67 15.28 -18.26
C ALA A 245 -17.78 16.24 -19.06
N GLU A 246 -17.90 16.21 -20.38
CA GLU A 246 -17.17 17.09 -21.27
C GLU A 246 -17.41 18.57 -20.92
N GLY A 247 -16.32 19.31 -20.72
CA GLY A 247 -16.33 20.72 -20.34
C GLY A 247 -16.35 21.00 -18.84
N ASP A 248 -16.57 20.02 -17.99
CA ASP A 248 -16.40 20.22 -16.54
C ASP A 248 -14.95 20.53 -16.19
N LEU A 249 -14.73 21.49 -15.28
CA LEU A 249 -13.40 21.76 -14.77
C LEU A 249 -13.01 20.74 -13.69
N VAL A 250 -11.79 20.22 -13.79
CA VAL A 250 -11.21 19.30 -12.84
C VAL A 250 -9.95 19.91 -12.25
N LEU A 251 -9.92 20.09 -10.92
CA LEU A 251 -8.69 20.48 -10.22
C LEU A 251 -7.82 19.23 -10.05
N PHE A 252 -6.63 19.24 -10.62
CA PHE A 252 -5.90 18.01 -10.85
C PHE A 252 -4.47 18.06 -10.29
N ASP A 253 -4.20 17.25 -9.26
CA ASP A 253 -2.84 17.08 -8.73
C ASP A 253 -1.93 16.47 -9.81
N ARG A 254 -0.82 17.11 -10.11
CA ARG A 254 0.13 16.63 -11.13
C ARG A 254 0.83 15.32 -10.71
N ASN A 255 0.74 14.90 -9.45
CA ASN A 255 1.19 13.61 -8.96
C ASN A 255 0.22 12.46 -9.24
N ASN A 256 -1.00 12.74 -9.73
CA ASN A 256 -2.00 11.70 -9.95
C ASN A 256 -1.50 10.58 -10.85
N HIS A 257 -1.82 9.36 -10.45
CA HIS A 257 -1.60 8.18 -11.25
C HIS A 257 -2.34 8.28 -12.61
N LYS A 258 -1.75 7.68 -13.66
CA LYS A 258 -2.33 7.68 -15.03
C LYS A 258 -3.81 7.29 -15.12
N ALA A 259 -4.30 6.44 -14.19
CA ALA A 259 -5.72 6.03 -14.17
C ALA A 259 -6.68 7.20 -13.94
N ALA A 260 -6.29 8.20 -13.14
CA ALA A 260 -7.08 9.42 -12.95
C ALA A 260 -7.11 10.25 -14.24
N HIS A 261 -5.98 10.38 -14.96
CA HIS A 261 -5.96 11.02 -16.29
C HIS A 261 -6.88 10.29 -17.26
N HIS A 262 -6.84 8.95 -17.30
CA HIS A 262 -7.74 8.18 -18.16
C HIS A 262 -9.21 8.44 -17.82
N GLY A 263 -9.59 8.40 -16.54
CA GLY A 263 -10.98 8.56 -16.12
C GLY A 263 -11.52 9.97 -16.32
N ALA A 264 -10.84 10.98 -15.79
CA ALA A 264 -11.31 12.36 -15.80
C ALA A 264 -11.15 13.04 -17.15
N LEU A 265 -9.98 12.85 -17.77
CA LEU A 265 -9.57 13.72 -18.89
C LEU A 265 -9.77 13.05 -20.25
N LEU A 266 -9.45 11.75 -20.38
CA LEU A 266 -9.56 11.06 -21.69
C LEU A 266 -10.95 10.44 -21.89
N LEU A 267 -11.57 9.88 -20.88
CA LEU A 267 -12.92 9.29 -20.97
C LEU A 267 -14.01 10.31 -20.63
N GLY A 268 -13.88 11.03 -19.51
CA GLY A 268 -14.85 12.00 -19.05
C GLY A 268 -14.86 13.33 -19.84
N GLY A 269 -13.77 13.65 -20.52
CA GLY A 269 -13.66 14.90 -21.30
C GLY A 269 -13.49 16.16 -20.43
N GLY A 270 -13.14 15.99 -19.17
CA GLY A 270 -12.88 17.10 -18.25
C GLY A 270 -11.73 17.99 -18.70
N THR A 271 -11.83 19.27 -18.37
CA THR A 271 -10.78 20.27 -18.61
C THR A 271 -9.92 20.42 -17.37
N PRO A 272 -8.63 20.04 -17.42
CA PRO A 272 -7.78 20.08 -16.23
C PRO A 272 -7.29 21.49 -15.90
N VAL A 273 -7.25 21.79 -14.59
CA VAL A 273 -6.46 22.87 -14.01
C VAL A 273 -5.46 22.19 -13.06
N TYR A 274 -4.18 22.24 -13.41
CA TYR A 274 -3.17 21.46 -12.68
C TYR A 274 -2.67 22.17 -11.42
N LEU A 275 -2.45 21.37 -10.38
CA LEU A 275 -1.69 21.73 -9.18
C LEU A 275 -0.25 21.27 -9.36
N PRO A 276 0.71 22.16 -9.57
CA PRO A 276 2.13 21.83 -9.68
C PRO A 276 2.66 21.21 -8.39
N THR A 277 3.64 20.32 -8.56
CA THR A 277 4.27 19.57 -7.48
C THR A 277 5.80 19.67 -7.58
N GLU A 278 6.50 19.13 -6.60
CA GLU A 278 7.94 19.14 -6.59
C GLU A 278 8.55 17.74 -6.72
N ARG A 279 9.80 17.71 -7.11
CA ARG A 279 10.73 16.58 -7.00
C ARG A 279 11.99 17.03 -6.32
N ASN A 280 12.59 16.16 -5.51
CA ASN A 280 13.93 16.41 -4.98
C ASN A 280 15.02 15.89 -5.93
N SER A 281 16.27 16.03 -5.55
CA SER A 281 17.44 15.60 -6.35
C SER A 281 17.50 14.10 -6.61
N TYR A 282 16.82 13.29 -5.80
CA TYR A 282 16.68 11.84 -5.97
C TYR A 282 15.54 11.46 -6.90
N GLY A 283 14.74 12.43 -7.36
CA GLY A 283 13.53 12.18 -8.12
C GLY A 283 12.33 11.76 -7.29
N LEU A 284 12.43 11.79 -5.95
CA LEU A 284 11.34 11.41 -5.07
C LEU A 284 10.18 12.41 -5.18
N ILE A 285 8.96 11.89 -5.07
CA ILE A 285 7.73 12.63 -5.28
C ILE A 285 7.46 13.54 -4.08
N GLY A 286 7.52 14.83 -4.31
CA GLY A 286 7.21 15.87 -3.32
C GLY A 286 5.75 16.30 -3.34
N PRO A 287 5.32 17.10 -2.35
CA PRO A 287 3.95 17.56 -2.26
C PRO A 287 3.61 18.66 -3.27
N ILE A 288 2.30 18.96 -3.39
CA ILE A 288 1.78 20.14 -4.06
C ILE A 288 2.38 21.38 -3.42
N THR A 289 2.81 22.34 -4.24
CA THR A 289 3.37 23.61 -3.74
C THR A 289 2.30 24.44 -3.02
N PRO A 290 2.60 25.04 -1.85
CA PRO A 290 1.60 25.78 -1.08
C PRO A 290 0.94 26.92 -1.84
N ALA A 291 1.70 27.62 -2.70
CA ALA A 291 1.17 28.69 -3.53
C ALA A 291 0.09 28.21 -4.53
N SER A 292 0.20 26.96 -4.98
CA SER A 292 -0.78 26.34 -5.88
C SER A 292 -2.11 25.99 -5.19
N LEU A 293 -2.13 25.94 -3.85
CA LEU A 293 -3.33 25.70 -3.05
C LEU A 293 -4.04 26.99 -2.64
N ASP A 294 -3.52 28.14 -3.03
CA ASP A 294 -4.16 29.43 -2.77
C ASP A 294 -5.31 29.68 -3.75
N GLU A 295 -6.48 30.09 -3.23
CA GLU A 295 -7.69 30.29 -4.03
C GLU A 295 -7.47 31.31 -5.15
N ALA A 296 -6.79 32.42 -4.87
CA ALA A 296 -6.53 33.46 -5.89
C ALA A 296 -5.65 32.92 -7.01
N THR A 297 -4.63 32.13 -6.68
CA THR A 297 -3.75 31.45 -7.63
C THR A 297 -4.53 30.46 -8.51
N ILE A 298 -5.41 29.65 -7.89
CA ILE A 298 -6.26 28.70 -8.63
C ILE A 298 -7.20 29.42 -9.58
N ARG A 299 -7.86 30.49 -9.13
CA ARG A 299 -8.76 31.29 -9.96
C ARG A 299 -8.02 31.99 -11.13
N ALA A 300 -6.82 32.48 -10.87
CA ALA A 300 -5.96 33.05 -11.92
C ALA A 300 -5.55 31.97 -12.96
N ALA A 301 -5.26 30.73 -12.50
CA ALA A 301 -4.97 29.63 -13.42
C ALA A 301 -6.16 29.23 -14.29
N ILE A 302 -7.40 29.28 -13.77
CA ILE A 302 -8.60 29.07 -14.56
C ILE A 302 -8.71 30.17 -15.65
N ALA A 303 -8.56 31.44 -15.26
CA ALA A 303 -8.69 32.59 -16.18
C ALA A 303 -7.60 32.61 -17.27
N ALA A 304 -6.40 32.13 -16.95
CA ALA A 304 -5.26 32.05 -17.87
C ALA A 304 -5.28 30.83 -18.79
N SER A 305 -6.10 29.81 -18.49
CA SER A 305 -6.10 28.56 -19.24
C SER A 305 -6.72 28.72 -20.65
N PRO A 306 -5.99 28.40 -21.72
CA PRO A 306 -6.55 28.45 -23.09
C PRO A 306 -7.60 27.35 -23.32
N LEU A 307 -7.71 26.38 -22.44
CA LEU A 307 -8.68 25.29 -22.52
C LEU A 307 -10.04 25.64 -21.92
N VAL A 308 -10.11 26.66 -21.06
CA VAL A 308 -11.34 27.08 -20.39
C VAL A 308 -12.08 28.05 -21.32
N LYS A 309 -13.19 27.59 -21.89
CA LYS A 309 -13.99 28.36 -22.83
C LYS A 309 -14.99 29.33 -22.18
N ASP A 310 -15.35 29.04 -20.91
CA ASP A 310 -16.30 29.84 -20.17
C ASP A 310 -15.59 30.99 -19.44
N PRO A 311 -15.83 32.26 -19.83
CA PRO A 311 -15.15 33.40 -19.24
C PRO A 311 -15.54 33.64 -17.77
N GLU A 312 -16.68 33.13 -17.31
CA GLU A 312 -17.16 33.29 -15.95
C GLU A 312 -16.68 32.14 -15.01
N ALA A 313 -16.03 31.11 -15.56
CA ALA A 313 -15.63 29.95 -14.79
C ALA A 313 -14.79 30.31 -13.53
N ALA A 314 -13.86 31.28 -13.68
CA ALA A 314 -13.00 31.73 -12.59
C ALA A 314 -13.74 32.41 -11.44
N THR A 315 -14.94 32.98 -11.69
CA THR A 315 -15.73 33.72 -10.70
C THR A 315 -16.80 32.87 -10.02
N ARG A 316 -17.08 31.67 -10.53
CA ARG A 316 -18.05 30.78 -9.93
C ARG A 316 -17.65 30.42 -8.50
N ARG A 317 -18.63 30.28 -7.60
CA ARG A 317 -18.40 29.85 -6.21
C ARG A 317 -17.66 28.51 -6.16
N ARG A 318 -18.09 27.53 -6.96
CA ARG A 318 -17.48 26.21 -7.12
C ARG A 318 -17.18 25.98 -8.60
N PRO A 319 -16.00 26.38 -9.06
CA PRO A 319 -15.65 26.19 -10.48
C PRO A 319 -15.41 24.72 -10.83
N PHE A 320 -14.99 23.88 -9.87
CA PHE A 320 -14.59 22.50 -10.15
C PHE A 320 -15.71 21.51 -9.82
N ARG A 321 -15.96 20.62 -10.76
CA ARG A 321 -16.81 19.46 -10.53
C ARG A 321 -16.17 18.48 -9.53
N VAL A 322 -14.86 18.26 -9.66
CA VAL A 322 -14.10 17.43 -8.76
C VAL A 322 -12.64 17.91 -8.67
N ALA A 323 -12.06 17.83 -7.46
CA ALA A 323 -10.62 17.83 -7.30
C ALA A 323 -10.14 16.37 -7.18
N VAL A 324 -9.04 16.02 -7.86
CA VAL A 324 -8.43 14.69 -7.79
C VAL A 324 -7.04 14.83 -7.18
N ILE A 325 -6.86 14.25 -6.01
CA ILE A 325 -5.65 14.37 -5.18
C ILE A 325 -5.02 13.00 -4.97
N GLU A 326 -3.74 12.84 -5.30
CA GLU A 326 -2.93 11.67 -4.96
C GLU A 326 -2.57 11.72 -3.47
N GLN A 327 -3.45 11.20 -2.60
CA GLN A 327 -3.35 11.36 -1.15
C GLN A 327 -2.10 10.74 -0.55
N CYS A 328 -1.64 9.63 -1.10
CA CYS A 328 -0.39 8.98 -0.75
C CYS A 328 0.37 8.61 -2.02
N THR A 329 1.47 9.29 -2.28
CA THR A 329 2.28 9.02 -3.46
C THR A 329 3.00 7.67 -3.38
N TYR A 330 3.50 7.20 -4.51
CA TYR A 330 4.26 5.95 -4.58
C TYR A 330 5.45 5.94 -3.61
N ASP A 331 6.19 7.05 -3.52
CA ASP A 331 7.37 7.18 -2.66
C ASP A 331 7.03 7.48 -1.18
N GLY A 332 5.74 7.65 -0.85
CA GLY A 332 5.28 7.80 0.52
C GLY A 332 5.12 9.24 1.01
N THR A 333 4.92 10.20 0.12
CA THR A 333 4.42 11.53 0.53
C THR A 333 2.94 11.42 0.87
N ILE A 334 2.57 11.66 2.12
CA ILE A 334 1.19 11.63 2.63
C ILE A 334 0.76 13.04 3.02
N TYR A 335 -0.32 13.53 2.42
CA TYR A 335 -0.88 14.84 2.75
C TYR A 335 -1.70 14.84 4.05
N ASN A 336 -1.81 16.01 4.68
CA ASN A 336 -2.87 16.28 5.63
C ASN A 336 -4.17 16.56 4.86
N ALA A 337 -5.08 15.58 4.83
CA ALA A 337 -6.32 15.66 4.07
C ALA A 337 -7.26 16.75 4.60
N GLN A 338 -7.23 17.01 5.92
CA GLN A 338 -8.03 18.08 6.54
C GLN A 338 -7.59 19.47 6.06
N LYS A 339 -6.27 19.72 6.00
CA LYS A 339 -5.73 20.97 5.45
C LYS A 339 -6.04 21.15 3.95
N LEU A 340 -6.02 20.06 3.19
CA LEU A 340 -6.43 20.12 1.78
C LEU A 340 -7.92 20.46 1.64
N LEU A 341 -8.78 19.83 2.44
CA LEU A 341 -10.21 20.14 2.48
C LEU A 341 -10.46 21.62 2.76
N GLU A 342 -9.76 22.20 3.76
CA GLU A 342 -9.88 23.61 4.13
C GLU A 342 -9.48 24.55 2.96
N LYS A 343 -8.43 24.19 2.22
CA LYS A 343 -7.89 25.02 1.12
C LYS A 343 -8.71 24.94 -0.17
N ILE A 344 -9.00 23.73 -0.64
CA ILE A 344 -9.61 23.53 -1.96
C ILE A 344 -11.08 23.11 -1.91
N GLY A 345 -11.57 22.65 -0.76
CA GLY A 345 -12.95 22.18 -0.59
C GLY A 345 -14.01 23.22 -1.00
N PRO A 346 -13.88 24.50 -0.64
CA PRO A 346 -14.84 25.53 -1.04
C PRO A 346 -14.99 25.70 -2.55
N LEU A 347 -14.00 25.30 -3.33
CA LEU A 347 -13.95 25.44 -4.80
C LEU A 347 -14.52 24.23 -5.56
N CYS A 348 -14.88 23.14 -4.88
CA CYS A 348 -15.18 21.85 -5.50
C CYS A 348 -16.57 21.34 -5.11
N ASP A 349 -17.26 20.64 -6.03
CA ASP A 349 -18.44 19.85 -5.71
C ASP A 349 -18.07 18.56 -4.98
N TYR A 350 -16.98 17.91 -5.41
CA TYR A 350 -16.41 16.70 -4.82
C TYR A 350 -14.88 16.80 -4.69
N ILE A 351 -14.32 16.05 -3.76
CA ILE A 351 -12.89 15.72 -3.74
C ILE A 351 -12.75 14.20 -3.79
N LEU A 352 -12.00 13.71 -4.76
CA LEU A 352 -11.52 12.35 -4.84
C LEU A 352 -10.09 12.29 -4.30
N PHE A 353 -9.90 11.58 -3.21
CA PHE A 353 -8.58 11.24 -2.69
C PHE A 353 -8.18 9.85 -3.24
N ASP A 354 -7.16 9.81 -4.06
CA ASP A 354 -6.55 8.54 -4.46
C ASP A 354 -5.67 8.02 -3.32
N GLU A 355 -6.24 7.10 -2.56
CA GLU A 355 -5.61 6.40 -1.44
C GLU A 355 -5.15 4.99 -1.86
N ALA A 356 -4.80 4.78 -3.14
CA ALA A 356 -4.38 3.46 -3.62
C ALA A 356 -3.22 2.87 -2.81
N TRP A 357 -2.39 3.71 -2.20
CA TRP A 357 -1.25 3.33 -1.36
C TRP A 357 -1.47 3.64 0.12
N ALA A 358 -2.72 3.81 0.58
CA ALA A 358 -3.00 4.37 1.88
C ALA A 358 -4.22 3.80 2.60
N GLY A 359 -4.76 2.67 2.15
CA GLY A 359 -5.95 2.03 2.74
C GLY A 359 -5.84 1.69 4.23
N PHE A 360 -4.62 1.63 4.76
CA PHE A 360 -4.34 1.32 6.16
C PHE A 360 -4.40 2.53 7.11
N MET A 361 -4.43 3.76 6.61
CA MET A 361 -4.22 4.97 7.43
C MET A 361 -5.23 5.13 8.58
N LYS A 362 -6.45 4.62 8.42
CA LYS A 362 -7.44 4.66 9.51
C LYS A 362 -7.00 3.90 10.76
N PHE A 363 -6.21 2.87 10.61
CA PHE A 363 -5.92 1.88 11.66
C PHE A 363 -4.72 2.22 12.52
N HIS A 364 -4.13 3.42 12.37
CA HIS A 364 -3.09 3.88 13.27
C HIS A 364 -3.17 5.40 13.52
N PRO A 365 -3.07 5.86 14.78
CA PRO A 365 -3.27 7.27 15.15
C PRO A 365 -2.25 8.23 14.55
N ILE A 366 -1.08 7.77 14.13
CA ILE A 366 -0.07 8.60 13.44
C ILE A 366 -0.61 9.25 12.15
N TYR A 367 -1.63 8.66 11.54
CA TYR A 367 -2.27 9.16 10.33
C TYR A 367 -3.54 9.98 10.60
N ALA A 368 -3.80 10.39 11.83
CA ALA A 368 -4.92 11.28 12.13
C ALA A 368 -4.90 12.50 11.19
N GLU A 369 -6.08 12.91 10.68
CA GLU A 369 -6.29 14.00 9.70
C GLU A 369 -5.68 13.75 8.29
N ARG A 370 -5.18 12.53 8.01
CA ARG A 370 -4.47 12.23 6.76
C ARG A 370 -5.20 11.27 5.83
N PHE A 371 -6.39 10.83 6.17
CA PHE A 371 -7.20 9.95 5.32
C PHE A 371 -8.61 10.54 5.11
N ALA A 372 -9.16 10.33 3.92
CA ALA A 372 -10.39 10.96 3.48
C ALA A 372 -11.61 10.64 4.36
N MET A 373 -11.74 9.40 4.79
CA MET A 373 -12.88 8.98 5.62
C MET A 373 -12.80 9.49 7.07
N GLY A 374 -11.66 10.03 7.49
CA GLY A 374 -11.45 10.64 8.80
C GLY A 374 -11.71 12.16 8.87
N LEU A 375 -12.03 12.79 7.75
CA LEU A 375 -12.28 14.24 7.67
C LEU A 375 -13.41 14.67 8.58
N ARG A 376 -13.27 15.86 9.19
CA ARG A 376 -14.21 16.44 10.15
C ARG A 376 -14.93 17.64 9.55
N GLU A 377 -15.97 18.10 10.22
CA GLU A 377 -16.69 19.35 9.90
C GLU A 377 -17.30 19.38 8.48
N LEU A 378 -17.82 18.23 8.01
CA LEU A 378 -18.49 18.13 6.72
C LEU A 378 -19.93 18.69 6.83
N GLY A 379 -20.06 20.02 6.67
CA GLY A 379 -21.35 20.71 6.59
C GLY A 379 -21.92 20.70 5.17
N PRO A 380 -23.14 21.26 4.99
CA PRO A 380 -23.82 21.30 3.67
C PRO A 380 -23.03 22.02 2.56
N ASP A 381 -22.11 22.88 2.96
CA ASP A 381 -21.22 23.60 2.05
C ASP A 381 -19.92 22.88 1.72
N ALA A 382 -19.58 21.82 2.46
CA ALA A 382 -18.41 21.02 2.16
C ALA A 382 -18.60 20.19 0.86
N PRO A 383 -17.53 19.83 0.15
CA PRO A 383 -17.63 18.93 -1.01
C PRO A 383 -18.03 17.52 -0.58
N GLY A 384 -18.62 16.74 -1.49
CA GLY A 384 -18.69 15.29 -1.32
C GLY A 384 -17.30 14.69 -1.27
N ILE A 385 -17.06 13.71 -0.43
CA ILE A 385 -15.73 13.07 -0.24
C ILE A 385 -15.79 11.65 -0.78
N ILE A 386 -14.83 11.32 -1.63
CA ILE A 386 -14.64 9.97 -2.15
C ILE A 386 -13.17 9.57 -1.96
N ALA A 387 -12.94 8.32 -1.59
CA ALA A 387 -11.61 7.72 -1.58
C ALA A 387 -11.60 6.43 -2.40
N THR A 388 -10.50 6.20 -3.12
CA THR A 388 -10.24 4.95 -3.83
C THR A 388 -9.02 4.26 -3.26
N GLN A 389 -9.13 2.99 -2.89
CA GLN A 389 -8.07 2.25 -2.20
C GLN A 389 -7.78 0.93 -2.92
N SER A 390 -6.51 0.65 -3.23
CA SER A 390 -6.05 -0.67 -3.65
C SER A 390 -5.78 -1.53 -2.42
N THR A 391 -6.75 -2.35 -2.04
CA THR A 391 -6.63 -3.22 -0.87
C THR A 391 -5.55 -4.29 -1.03
N HIS A 392 -5.24 -4.66 -2.28
CA HIS A 392 -4.18 -5.62 -2.60
C HIS A 392 -2.75 -5.10 -2.40
N LYS A 393 -2.53 -3.78 -2.29
CA LYS A 393 -1.17 -3.24 -2.19
C LYS A 393 -0.57 -3.37 -0.79
N GLN A 394 -1.34 -2.98 0.23
CA GLN A 394 -0.87 -2.98 1.62
C GLN A 394 -1.86 -3.60 2.60
N LEU A 395 -3.13 -3.82 2.23
CA LEU A 395 -4.09 -4.63 2.99
C LEU A 395 -4.08 -6.09 2.51
N ALA A 396 -4.84 -6.94 3.19
CA ALA A 396 -4.87 -8.39 2.91
C ALA A 396 -5.93 -8.75 1.87
N SER A 397 -5.70 -8.47 0.59
CA SER A 397 -6.57 -8.89 -0.50
C SER A 397 -5.77 -9.41 -1.70
N PHE A 398 -6.40 -10.18 -2.58
CA PHE A 398 -5.77 -10.62 -3.81
C PHE A 398 -5.50 -9.45 -4.76
N SER A 399 -4.51 -9.59 -5.65
CA SER A 399 -4.25 -8.62 -6.72
C SER A 399 -5.54 -8.26 -7.45
N GLN A 400 -5.66 -7.00 -7.90
CA GLN A 400 -6.87 -6.40 -8.49
C GLN A 400 -7.96 -6.00 -7.47
N ALA A 401 -7.91 -6.41 -6.21
CA ALA A 401 -8.86 -5.97 -5.20
C ALA A 401 -8.73 -4.46 -4.93
N SER A 402 -9.84 -3.75 -4.97
CA SER A 402 -9.94 -2.32 -4.70
C SER A 402 -11.30 -1.99 -4.08
N GLN A 403 -11.39 -0.82 -3.43
CA GLN A 403 -12.66 -0.33 -2.91
C GLN A 403 -12.81 1.18 -3.11
N ILE A 404 -14.06 1.62 -3.25
CA ILE A 404 -14.45 3.02 -3.33
C ILE A 404 -15.25 3.34 -2.06
N HIS A 405 -14.80 4.33 -1.31
CA HIS A 405 -15.49 4.85 -0.13
C HIS A 405 -16.13 6.20 -0.42
N VAL A 406 -17.34 6.41 0.05
CA VAL A 406 -18.11 7.64 -0.18
C VAL A 406 -18.62 8.21 1.13
N ARG A 407 -18.46 9.53 1.31
CA ARG A 407 -19.09 10.34 2.35
C ARG A 407 -19.69 11.59 1.71
N ASP A 408 -20.99 11.58 1.47
CA ASP A 408 -21.71 12.67 0.81
C ASP A 408 -23.14 12.90 1.34
N ARG A 409 -23.47 12.34 2.50
CA ARG A 409 -24.79 12.50 3.13
C ARG A 409 -25.08 13.97 3.49
N HIS A 410 -24.05 14.73 3.85
CA HIS A 410 -24.15 16.14 4.21
C HIS A 410 -24.59 17.04 3.04
N ILE A 411 -24.47 16.57 1.81
CA ILE A 411 -24.98 17.26 0.60
C ILE A 411 -26.21 16.59 0.00
N LYS A 412 -26.91 15.74 0.79
CA LYS A 412 -28.17 15.09 0.34
C LYS A 412 -29.20 16.13 -0.07
N GLY A 413 -29.87 15.89 -1.20
CA GLY A 413 -30.86 16.82 -1.78
C GLY A 413 -30.28 17.95 -2.63
N GLN A 414 -28.98 18.16 -2.64
CA GLN A 414 -28.34 19.15 -3.51
C GLN A 414 -28.14 18.58 -4.93
N ARG A 415 -28.31 19.43 -5.95
CA ARG A 415 -28.17 19.06 -7.37
C ARG A 415 -26.78 18.48 -7.70
N ARG A 416 -25.74 18.91 -6.97
CA ARG A 416 -24.36 18.44 -7.19
C ARG A 416 -24.11 17.00 -6.72
N ARG A 417 -24.99 16.45 -5.85
CA ARG A 417 -24.83 15.09 -5.33
C ARG A 417 -25.10 14.04 -6.40
N VAL A 418 -24.24 13.02 -6.47
CA VAL A 418 -24.44 11.83 -7.29
C VAL A 418 -25.05 10.73 -6.44
N GLU A 419 -26.33 10.43 -6.69
CA GLU A 419 -27.04 9.37 -5.97
C GLU A 419 -26.55 7.98 -6.39
N HIS A 420 -26.75 6.99 -5.49
CA HIS A 420 -26.28 5.64 -5.71
C HIS A 420 -26.71 5.05 -7.07
N ARG A 421 -27.94 5.19 -7.47
CA ARG A 421 -28.44 4.63 -8.76
C ARG A 421 -27.65 5.17 -9.95
N ARG A 422 -27.40 6.46 -9.97
CA ARG A 422 -26.57 7.10 -11.02
C ARG A 422 -25.09 6.70 -10.92
N PHE A 423 -24.58 6.54 -9.71
CA PHE A 423 -23.21 6.08 -9.53
C PHE A 423 -23.05 4.63 -10.00
N ASN A 424 -24.06 3.78 -9.74
CA ASN A 424 -24.04 2.39 -10.16
C ASN A 424 -24.08 2.19 -11.67
N GLU A 425 -24.71 3.09 -12.43
CA GLU A 425 -24.61 3.06 -13.90
C GLU A 425 -23.17 3.18 -14.38
N SER A 426 -22.36 4.04 -13.74
CA SER A 426 -20.92 4.13 -14.02
C SER A 426 -20.17 2.88 -13.57
N PHE A 427 -20.54 2.30 -12.43
CA PHE A 427 -19.96 1.04 -11.94
C PHE A 427 -20.16 -0.08 -12.97
N LEU A 428 -21.38 -0.24 -13.48
CA LEU A 428 -21.74 -1.26 -14.48
C LEU A 428 -20.96 -1.12 -15.80
N GLN A 429 -20.61 0.11 -16.21
CA GLN A 429 -19.81 0.36 -17.43
C GLN A 429 -18.38 -0.17 -17.31
N HIS A 430 -17.85 -0.33 -16.10
CA HIS A 430 -16.47 -0.71 -15.84
C HIS A 430 -16.31 -2.06 -15.14
N ALA A 431 -17.41 -2.74 -14.81
CA ALA A 431 -17.42 -4.03 -14.16
C ALA A 431 -17.66 -5.17 -15.15
N SER A 432 -17.07 -6.34 -14.89
CA SER A 432 -17.44 -7.57 -15.58
C SER A 432 -18.80 -8.05 -15.09
N THR A 433 -19.62 -8.60 -15.99
CA THR A 433 -20.85 -9.31 -15.63
C THR A 433 -20.61 -10.67 -14.99
N SER A 434 -19.37 -11.17 -15.03
CA SER A 434 -18.95 -12.43 -14.38
C SER A 434 -17.77 -12.14 -13.44
N PRO A 435 -18.03 -11.56 -12.26
CA PRO A 435 -16.98 -11.21 -11.31
C PRO A 435 -16.36 -12.46 -10.68
N PHE A 436 -15.06 -12.43 -10.40
CA PHE A 436 -14.36 -13.52 -9.73
C PHE A 436 -14.67 -13.52 -8.23
N TYR A 437 -15.47 -14.47 -7.78
CA TYR A 437 -16.00 -14.54 -6.40
C TYR A 437 -14.91 -14.69 -5.33
N PRO A 438 -13.85 -15.51 -5.51
CA PRO A 438 -12.74 -15.55 -4.55
C PRO A 438 -12.05 -14.19 -4.33
N LEU A 439 -11.98 -13.36 -5.38
CA LEU A 439 -11.44 -12.01 -5.27
C LEU A 439 -12.35 -11.10 -4.44
N PHE A 440 -13.66 -11.18 -4.65
CA PHE A 440 -14.64 -10.44 -3.85
C PHE A 440 -14.60 -10.89 -2.38
N ALA A 441 -14.52 -12.20 -2.12
CA ALA A 441 -14.35 -12.76 -0.78
C ALA A 441 -13.08 -12.24 -0.09
N SER A 442 -11.97 -12.05 -0.85
CA SER A 442 -10.74 -11.50 -0.29
C SER A 442 -10.89 -10.05 0.20
N LEU A 443 -11.79 -9.25 -0.40
CA LEU A 443 -12.12 -7.90 0.06
C LEU A 443 -12.92 -7.94 1.36
N ASP A 444 -13.88 -8.84 1.46
CA ASP A 444 -14.70 -9.05 2.66
C ASP A 444 -13.82 -9.47 3.85
N VAL A 445 -13.02 -10.52 3.67
CA VAL A 445 -12.09 -11.01 4.70
C VAL A 445 -11.05 -9.93 5.06
N GLY A 446 -10.45 -9.28 4.06
CA GLY A 446 -9.46 -8.24 4.28
C GLY A 446 -10.01 -7.04 5.08
N ALA A 447 -11.27 -6.67 4.85
CA ALA A 447 -11.96 -5.65 5.64
C ALA A 447 -12.18 -6.12 7.09
N GLN A 448 -12.64 -7.34 7.30
CA GLN A 448 -12.88 -7.88 8.65
C GLN A 448 -11.58 -8.00 9.47
N MET A 449 -10.45 -8.34 8.84
CA MET A 449 -9.14 -8.34 9.52
C MET A 449 -8.77 -6.97 10.10
N MET A 450 -9.31 -5.89 9.54
CA MET A 450 -9.07 -4.51 10.00
C MET A 450 -10.06 -4.06 11.08
N LYS A 451 -11.01 -4.90 11.47
CA LYS A 451 -12.06 -4.53 12.43
C LYS A 451 -11.50 -4.37 13.84
N GLY A 452 -11.82 -3.24 14.47
CA GLY A 452 -11.52 -2.98 15.88
C GLY A 452 -10.01 -2.99 16.19
N ARG A 453 -9.67 -3.55 17.34
CA ARG A 453 -8.30 -3.56 17.88
C ARG A 453 -7.32 -4.37 17.02
N SER A 454 -7.78 -5.41 16.34
CA SER A 454 -6.91 -6.27 15.51
C SER A 454 -6.22 -5.49 14.40
N GLY A 455 -6.95 -4.65 13.65
CA GLY A 455 -6.37 -3.79 12.62
C GLY A 455 -5.35 -2.80 13.19
N GLU A 456 -5.64 -2.18 14.35
CA GLU A 456 -4.73 -1.25 15.02
C GLU A 456 -3.41 -1.91 15.41
N VAL A 457 -3.46 -3.10 16.01
CA VAL A 457 -2.27 -3.85 16.43
C VAL A 457 -1.41 -4.25 15.24
N LEU A 458 -2.01 -4.76 14.17
CA LEU A 458 -1.28 -5.15 12.96
C LEU A 458 -0.46 -3.99 12.38
N TRP A 459 -1.03 -2.79 12.35
CA TRP A 459 -0.34 -1.62 11.80
C TRP A 459 0.63 -0.97 12.78
N ASP A 460 0.36 -1.02 14.11
CA ASP A 460 1.33 -0.59 15.13
C ASP A 460 2.59 -1.46 15.10
N ASP A 461 2.44 -2.80 15.08
CA ASP A 461 3.56 -3.74 14.96
C ASP A 461 4.38 -3.48 13.68
N THR A 462 3.70 -3.21 12.55
CA THR A 462 4.35 -2.93 11.27
C THR A 462 5.16 -1.63 11.30
N ILE A 463 4.60 -0.56 11.85
CA ILE A 463 5.28 0.74 11.99
C ILE A 463 6.50 0.61 12.90
N ARG A 464 6.38 -0.12 14.02
CA ARG A 464 7.48 -0.39 14.96
C ARG A 464 8.62 -1.14 14.28
N LEU A 465 8.31 -2.21 13.56
CA LEU A 465 9.31 -2.94 12.76
C LEU A 465 10.02 -2.01 11.77
N GLY A 466 9.27 -1.15 11.09
CA GLY A 466 9.81 -0.19 10.14
C GLY A 466 10.73 0.86 10.79
N ILE A 467 10.43 1.29 12.01
CA ILE A 467 11.28 2.19 12.81
C ILE A 467 12.58 1.48 13.20
N GLU A 468 12.47 0.28 13.73
CA GLU A 468 13.62 -0.51 14.18
C GLU A 468 14.56 -0.85 13.02
N LEU A 469 14.03 -1.18 11.85
CA LEU A 469 14.79 -1.43 10.64
C LEU A 469 15.57 -0.17 10.21
N ARG A 470 14.95 1.00 10.23
CA ARG A 470 15.63 2.28 9.91
C ARG A 470 16.75 2.61 10.91
N LYS A 471 16.50 2.41 12.20
CA LYS A 471 17.52 2.56 13.25
C LYS A 471 18.69 1.59 13.04
N LYS A 472 18.40 0.34 12.69
CA LYS A 472 19.42 -0.67 12.40
C LYS A 472 20.30 -0.26 11.22
N LEU A 473 19.69 0.23 10.12
CA LEU A 473 20.42 0.70 8.95
C LEU A 473 21.34 1.88 9.29
N ARG A 474 20.86 2.86 10.06
CA ARG A 474 21.68 3.98 10.55
C ARG A 474 22.81 3.53 11.50
N ALA A 475 22.54 2.55 12.35
CA ALA A 475 23.57 1.98 13.21
C ALA A 475 24.68 1.29 12.41
N VAL A 476 24.30 0.52 11.36
CA VAL A 476 25.27 -0.11 10.45
C VAL A 476 26.09 0.95 9.70
N ARG A 477 25.46 2.01 9.19
CA ARG A 477 26.17 3.13 8.56
C ARG A 477 27.20 3.75 9.49
N ARG A 478 26.80 4.08 10.72
CA ARG A 478 27.69 4.65 11.75
C ARG A 478 28.86 3.74 12.05
N GLU A 479 28.62 2.44 12.14
CA GLU A 479 29.67 1.45 12.37
C GLU A 479 30.72 1.45 11.23
N PHE A 480 30.30 1.59 9.98
CA PHE A 480 31.22 1.74 8.86
C PHE A 480 31.96 3.09 8.89
N ASP A 481 31.27 4.18 9.21
CA ASP A 481 31.88 5.51 9.32
C ASP A 481 32.96 5.56 10.42
N GLU A 482 32.78 4.85 11.53
CA GLU A 482 33.71 4.83 12.68
C GLU A 482 34.88 3.83 12.50
N LYS A 483 34.60 2.65 11.94
CA LYS A 483 35.59 1.56 11.92
C LYS A 483 36.38 1.46 10.62
N GLU A 484 35.88 2.01 9.53
CA GLU A 484 36.55 1.93 8.24
C GLU A 484 37.66 3.00 8.15
N SER A 485 38.90 2.55 7.91
CA SER A 485 40.05 3.43 7.81
C SER A 485 40.12 4.20 6.49
N ASP A 486 39.68 3.58 5.40
CA ASP A 486 39.61 4.17 4.06
C ASP A 486 38.39 5.08 3.90
N PRO A 487 38.53 6.40 3.75
CA PRO A 487 37.40 7.31 3.56
C PRO A 487 36.49 6.93 2.38
N VAL A 488 37.07 6.35 1.31
CA VAL A 488 36.28 5.92 0.12
C VAL A 488 35.34 4.76 0.43
N ARG A 489 35.62 4.01 1.49
CA ARG A 489 34.82 2.89 1.95
C ARG A 489 33.85 3.27 3.09
N ARG A 490 33.87 4.53 3.56
CA ARG A 490 32.93 5.03 4.60
C ARG A 490 31.59 5.39 4.01
N TRP A 491 30.84 4.40 3.59
CA TRP A 491 29.51 4.58 3.04
C TRP A 491 28.58 3.43 3.41
N PHE A 492 27.32 3.73 3.47
CA PHE A 492 26.22 2.76 3.53
C PHE A 492 24.93 3.40 3.02
N PHE A 493 23.91 2.59 2.80
CA PHE A 493 22.57 3.02 2.43
C PHE A 493 21.92 3.80 3.57
N ASP A 494 21.12 4.82 3.24
CA ASP A 494 20.52 5.67 4.24
C ASP A 494 19.01 5.74 4.09
N PRO A 495 18.21 5.45 5.15
CA PRO A 495 16.77 5.58 5.09
C PRO A 495 16.35 7.05 4.93
N PHE A 496 15.34 7.28 4.08
CA PHE A 496 14.77 8.61 3.83
C PHE A 496 13.82 9.02 4.96
N VAL A 497 14.40 9.53 6.04
CA VAL A 497 13.72 10.04 7.24
C VAL A 497 14.49 11.26 7.78
N PRO A 498 13.87 12.08 8.66
CA PRO A 498 14.54 13.22 9.27
C PRO A 498 15.87 12.84 9.93
N ASP A 499 16.88 13.68 9.77
CA ASP A 499 18.15 13.51 10.49
C ASP A 499 17.99 13.89 11.97
N ARG A 500 17.28 14.97 12.21
CA ARG A 500 16.99 15.48 13.55
C ARG A 500 15.52 15.85 13.69
N VAL A 501 15.02 15.76 14.91
CA VAL A 501 13.64 16.11 15.26
C VAL A 501 13.61 16.94 16.52
N SER A 502 12.68 17.89 16.59
CA SER A 502 12.50 18.75 17.76
C SER A 502 11.64 18.06 18.82
N ILE A 503 12.12 18.00 20.04
CA ILE A 503 11.38 17.51 21.20
C ILE A 503 11.24 18.64 22.23
N PRO A 504 10.19 18.58 23.11
CA PRO A 504 10.04 19.55 24.19
C PRO A 504 11.27 19.60 25.09
N ASP A 505 11.69 20.79 25.46
CA ASP A 505 12.78 20.98 26.42
C ASP A 505 12.22 20.90 27.85
N VAL A 506 12.66 19.88 28.60
CA VAL A 506 12.22 19.68 30.00
C VAL A 506 12.67 20.81 30.91
N ALA A 507 13.75 21.49 30.55
CA ALA A 507 14.33 22.57 31.36
C ALA A 507 13.73 23.96 31.08
N ARG A 508 12.97 24.11 29.95
CA ARG A 508 12.43 25.41 29.51
C ARG A 508 11.00 25.24 29.03
N GLU A 509 10.05 25.78 29.79
CA GLU A 509 8.63 25.73 29.42
C GLU A 509 8.38 26.35 28.04
N GLY A 510 7.75 25.57 27.12
CA GLY A 510 7.53 25.99 25.75
C GLY A 510 8.76 25.95 24.84
N GLY A 511 9.94 25.57 25.36
CA GLY A 511 11.17 25.37 24.57
C GLY A 511 11.19 24.03 23.85
N THR A 512 11.97 23.99 22.77
CA THR A 512 12.30 22.72 22.07
C THR A 512 13.78 22.65 21.81
N HIS A 513 14.33 21.44 21.76
CA HIS A 513 15.69 21.19 21.29
C HIS A 513 15.70 20.02 20.29
N ASP A 514 16.66 20.05 19.39
CA ASP A 514 16.77 19.05 18.35
C ASP A 514 17.64 17.87 18.77
N VAL A 515 17.15 16.66 18.53
CA VAL A 515 17.87 15.41 18.78
C VAL A 515 17.96 14.58 17.49
N PRO A 516 18.96 13.68 17.35
CA PRO A 516 18.96 12.74 16.24
C PRO A 516 17.66 11.91 16.21
N TRP A 517 17.07 11.70 15.03
CA TRP A 517 15.80 10.96 14.89
C TRP A 517 15.89 9.56 15.52
N GLU A 518 16.98 8.85 15.26
CA GLU A 518 17.20 7.49 15.76
C GLU A 518 17.44 7.41 17.28
N SER A 519 17.66 8.52 17.96
CA SER A 519 17.85 8.55 19.42
C SER A 519 16.52 8.45 20.20
N LEU A 520 15.40 8.77 19.54
CA LEU A 520 14.08 8.62 20.14
C LEU A 520 13.72 7.13 20.27
N SER A 521 12.90 6.80 21.29
CA SER A 521 12.38 5.43 21.43
C SER A 521 11.46 5.07 20.25
N THR A 522 11.25 3.78 20.03
CA THR A 522 10.29 3.29 19.01
C THR A 522 8.88 3.79 19.33
N ASP A 523 8.49 3.81 20.61
CA ASP A 523 7.21 4.35 21.08
C ASP A 523 7.02 5.83 20.74
N GLN A 524 8.05 6.64 20.98
CA GLN A 524 8.00 8.07 20.63
C GLN A 524 7.81 8.26 19.12
N LEU A 525 8.60 7.58 18.31
CA LEU A 525 8.54 7.71 16.84
C LEU A 525 7.22 7.19 16.25
N ALA A 526 6.62 6.15 16.84
CA ALA A 526 5.32 5.64 16.43
C ALA A 526 4.15 6.54 16.87
N SER A 527 4.34 7.40 17.88
CA SER A 527 3.24 8.16 18.48
C SER A 527 2.86 9.44 17.75
N LYS A 528 3.77 10.06 16.98
CA LYS A 528 3.56 11.42 16.44
C LYS A 528 3.99 11.57 14.98
N ALA A 529 3.08 12.03 14.14
CA ALA A 529 3.33 12.38 12.76
C ALA A 529 4.41 13.45 12.56
N THR A 530 4.58 14.35 13.54
CA THR A 530 5.56 15.44 13.49
C THR A 530 7.01 14.97 13.42
N TYR A 531 7.30 13.72 13.81
CA TYR A 531 8.63 13.12 13.67
C TYR A 531 8.91 12.58 12.24
N TRP A 532 7.94 12.68 11.34
CA TRP A 532 7.99 12.24 9.94
C TRP A 532 7.71 13.38 8.96
N GLU A 533 7.54 14.59 9.45
CA GLU A 533 7.10 15.75 8.69
C GLU A 533 8.20 16.28 7.75
N PHE A 534 7.81 16.62 6.53
CA PHE A 534 8.61 17.45 5.64
C PHE A 534 8.58 18.90 6.13
N LYS A 535 9.42 19.20 7.13
CA LYS A 535 9.50 20.56 7.71
C LYS A 535 10.14 21.52 6.71
N PRO A 536 9.55 22.71 6.50
CA PRO A 536 10.17 23.72 5.66
C PRO A 536 11.62 24.03 6.08
N GLY A 537 12.54 24.08 5.11
CA GLY A 537 13.96 24.38 5.35
C GLY A 537 14.81 23.24 5.89
N ALA A 538 14.24 22.08 6.18
CA ALA A 538 15.04 20.91 6.57
C ALA A 538 15.73 20.28 5.35
N ALA A 539 17.04 20.08 5.43
CA ALA A 539 17.86 19.61 4.31
C ALA A 539 17.59 18.15 3.91
N TRP A 540 17.17 17.30 4.85
CA TRP A 540 17.09 15.84 4.66
C TRP A 540 16.15 15.38 3.54
N HIS A 541 15.11 16.16 3.22
CA HIS A 541 14.14 15.79 2.17
C HIS A 541 14.39 16.47 0.81
N GLY A 542 15.10 17.59 0.78
CA GLY A 542 15.49 18.29 -0.44
C GLY A 542 14.33 18.98 -1.22
N PHE A 543 13.14 19.12 -0.63
CA PHE A 543 12.02 19.88 -1.21
C PHE A 543 12.12 21.34 -0.76
N ALA A 544 11.85 22.27 -1.70
CA ALA A 544 12.06 23.70 -1.46
C ALA A 544 10.81 24.41 -0.91
N ASN A 545 9.64 24.17 -1.51
CA ASN A 545 8.42 24.94 -1.26
C ASN A 545 7.42 24.11 -0.46
N LEU A 546 7.49 24.20 0.85
CA LEU A 546 6.66 23.42 1.77
C LEU A 546 5.85 24.31 2.71
N ALA A 547 4.66 23.84 3.10
CA ALA A 547 3.88 24.39 4.19
C ALA A 547 3.99 23.51 5.45
N PRO A 548 4.10 24.10 6.64
CA PRO A 548 4.16 23.33 7.89
C PRO A 548 2.96 22.42 8.07
N GLY A 549 3.22 21.16 8.43
CA GLY A 549 2.19 20.14 8.70
C GLY A 549 1.39 19.71 7.48
N LEU A 550 1.79 20.08 6.25
CA LEU A 550 1.06 19.71 5.04
C LEU A 550 1.30 18.24 4.67
N ALA A 551 2.53 17.75 4.79
CA ALA A 551 2.87 16.40 4.38
C ALA A 551 3.91 15.74 5.30
N ILE A 552 3.87 14.40 5.32
CA ILE A 552 4.85 13.54 6.01
C ILE A 552 5.39 12.50 5.04
N THR A 553 6.54 11.91 5.41
CA THR A 553 6.99 10.64 4.79
C THR A 553 6.28 9.46 5.47
N ASP A 554 5.89 8.46 4.69
CA ASP A 554 5.13 7.30 5.17
C ASP A 554 6.02 6.35 6.00
N PRO A 555 5.69 6.10 7.28
CA PRO A 555 6.37 5.09 8.09
C PRO A 555 6.38 3.68 7.47
N ASN A 556 5.36 3.32 6.68
CA ASN A 556 5.21 2.00 6.08
C ASN A 556 5.88 1.85 4.70
N LYS A 557 6.62 2.86 4.25
CA LYS A 557 7.43 2.82 3.03
C LYS A 557 8.89 3.08 3.35
N LEU A 558 9.71 2.05 3.26
CA LEU A 558 11.16 2.18 3.47
C LEU A 558 11.82 2.58 2.15
N THR A 559 12.05 3.87 1.97
CA THR A 559 12.90 4.40 0.90
C THR A 559 14.33 4.42 1.38
N LEU A 560 15.23 3.74 0.66
CA LEU A 560 16.66 3.73 0.90
C LEU A 560 17.37 4.55 -0.18
N LEU A 561 18.11 5.55 0.23
CA LEU A 561 18.97 6.35 -0.64
C LEU A 561 20.29 5.63 -0.85
N THR A 562 20.75 5.58 -2.10
CA THR A 562 22.07 5.05 -2.43
C THR A 562 23.12 6.15 -2.35
N PRO A 563 24.40 5.82 -2.01
CA PRO A 563 25.48 6.78 -1.92
C PRO A 563 25.84 7.46 -3.25
N GLY A 564 26.35 8.68 -3.19
CA GLY A 564 26.90 9.40 -4.34
C GLY A 564 26.12 10.63 -4.77
N LEU A 565 25.08 10.99 -4.02
CA LEU A 565 24.33 12.22 -4.22
C LEU A 565 24.21 12.95 -2.88
N ASP A 566 24.71 14.16 -2.80
CA ASP A 566 24.64 14.99 -1.60
C ASP A 566 23.20 15.47 -1.40
N ARG A 567 22.64 15.18 -0.23
CA ARG A 567 21.24 15.50 0.10
C ARG A 567 20.96 17.00 0.17
N THR A 568 21.94 17.76 0.65
CA THR A 568 21.78 19.19 0.92
C THR A 568 21.91 20.01 -0.35
N THR A 569 22.92 19.69 -1.16
CA THR A 569 23.22 20.44 -2.39
C THR A 569 22.56 19.86 -3.62
N GLY A 570 22.22 18.55 -3.61
CA GLY A 570 21.73 17.83 -4.78
C GLY A 570 22.80 17.58 -5.85
N GLN A 571 24.10 17.74 -5.49
CA GLN A 571 25.21 17.53 -6.41
C GLN A 571 25.72 16.08 -6.31
N TYR A 572 26.10 15.53 -7.47
CA TYR A 572 26.75 14.23 -7.51
C TYR A 572 28.17 14.30 -6.93
N GLU A 573 28.47 13.38 -6.04
CA GLU A 573 29.80 13.17 -5.50
C GLU A 573 30.76 12.54 -6.55
N ALA A 574 32.03 12.41 -6.22
CA ALA A 574 33.02 11.79 -7.11
C ALA A 574 32.71 10.29 -7.36
N HIS A 575 32.22 9.62 -6.35
CA HIS A 575 31.86 8.20 -6.38
C HIS A 575 30.41 8.00 -5.94
N GLY A 576 29.76 6.99 -6.49
CA GLY A 576 28.38 6.68 -6.11
C GLY A 576 27.95 5.31 -6.59
N ILE A 577 26.80 4.89 -6.08
CA ILE A 577 26.23 3.56 -6.32
C ILE A 577 24.82 3.71 -6.92
N PRO A 578 24.67 3.45 -8.21
CA PRO A 578 23.36 3.47 -8.86
C PRO A 578 22.42 2.41 -8.29
N ALA A 579 21.23 2.81 -7.90
CA ALA A 579 20.22 1.91 -7.31
C ALA A 579 19.82 0.74 -8.23
N PRO A 580 19.76 0.86 -9.57
CA PRO A 580 19.46 -0.28 -10.45
C PRO A 580 20.45 -1.44 -10.31
N VAL A 581 21.75 -1.16 -10.06
CA VAL A 581 22.76 -2.21 -9.83
C VAL A 581 22.49 -2.96 -8.53
N VAL A 582 22.15 -2.21 -7.46
CA VAL A 582 21.78 -2.81 -6.16
C VAL A 582 20.51 -3.63 -6.29
N ALA A 583 19.50 -3.12 -7.01
CA ALA A 583 18.23 -3.83 -7.23
C ALA A 583 18.45 -5.16 -7.97
N GLN A 584 19.31 -5.17 -9.00
CA GLN A 584 19.63 -6.38 -9.75
C GLN A 584 20.35 -7.41 -8.86
N TYR A 585 21.32 -6.97 -8.07
CA TYR A 585 21.99 -7.83 -7.10
C TYR A 585 21.02 -8.42 -6.08
N LEU A 586 20.16 -7.58 -5.50
CA LEU A 586 19.16 -8.03 -4.53
C LEU A 586 18.22 -9.08 -5.13
N ARG A 587 17.77 -8.90 -6.38
CA ARG A 587 16.90 -9.87 -7.09
C ARG A 587 17.57 -11.23 -7.26
N GLU A 588 18.84 -11.29 -7.63
CA GLU A 588 19.60 -12.55 -7.73
C GLU A 588 19.84 -13.19 -6.36
N ASN A 589 19.78 -12.40 -5.29
CA ASN A 589 19.81 -12.87 -3.91
C ASN A 589 18.42 -13.03 -3.27
N ARG A 590 17.36 -13.17 -4.10
CA ARG A 590 15.97 -13.44 -3.68
C ARG A 590 15.34 -12.33 -2.83
N VAL A 591 15.85 -11.11 -2.89
CA VAL A 591 15.27 -9.91 -2.28
C VAL A 591 14.77 -9.00 -3.40
N VAL A 592 13.46 -8.87 -3.52
CA VAL A 592 12.82 -8.10 -4.60
C VAL A 592 12.32 -6.77 -4.01
N PRO A 593 12.94 -5.63 -4.37
CA PRO A 593 12.41 -4.32 -3.99
C PRO A 593 11.11 -4.02 -4.76
N GLU A 594 10.25 -3.22 -4.17
CA GLU A 594 9.03 -2.73 -4.84
C GLU A 594 9.36 -1.84 -6.03
N LYS A 595 10.34 -0.94 -5.85
CA LYS A 595 10.79 0.00 -6.87
C LYS A 595 12.29 0.21 -6.75
N ASN A 596 12.96 0.38 -7.86
CA ASN A 596 14.24 1.08 -7.92
C ASN A 596 14.10 2.32 -8.81
N ASP A 597 14.60 3.42 -8.32
CA ASP A 597 14.86 4.64 -9.08
C ASP A 597 16.35 4.70 -9.42
N LEU A 598 16.84 5.82 -9.94
CA LEU A 598 18.28 5.92 -10.30
C LEU A 598 19.18 5.95 -9.06
N ASN A 599 18.72 6.59 -7.96
CA ASN A 599 19.47 6.79 -6.72
C ASN A 599 18.72 6.36 -5.45
N SER A 600 17.65 5.58 -5.57
CA SER A 600 16.87 5.10 -4.43
C SER A 600 16.20 3.74 -4.69
N LEU A 601 15.92 3.03 -3.60
CA LEU A 601 15.17 1.78 -3.56
C LEU A 601 13.96 1.94 -2.64
N LEU A 602 12.85 1.32 -2.97
CA LEU A 602 11.65 1.30 -2.14
C LEU A 602 11.30 -0.12 -1.72
N PHE A 603 11.01 -0.29 -0.43
CA PHE A 603 10.50 -1.53 0.15
C PHE A 603 9.20 -1.23 0.91
N LEU A 604 8.18 -2.07 0.69
CA LEU A 604 6.90 -1.96 1.37
C LEU A 604 6.93 -2.70 2.70
N LEU A 605 6.43 -2.03 3.73
CA LEU A 605 6.21 -2.61 5.06
C LEU A 605 4.71 -2.85 5.23
N THR A 606 4.36 -4.10 5.44
CA THR A 606 2.99 -4.55 5.67
C THR A 606 2.99 -5.54 6.83
N PRO A 607 1.84 -5.88 7.42
CA PRO A 607 1.76 -6.93 8.43
C PRO A 607 2.33 -8.30 7.98
N GLY A 608 2.51 -8.51 6.67
CA GLY A 608 3.18 -9.70 6.11
C GLY A 608 4.71 -9.61 6.05
N VAL A 609 5.33 -8.59 6.64
CA VAL A 609 6.79 -8.45 6.73
C VAL A 609 7.26 -8.79 8.13
N GLU A 610 7.98 -9.90 8.25
CA GLU A 610 8.53 -10.39 9.51
C GLU A 610 9.95 -9.85 9.76
N SER A 611 10.40 -9.89 11.02
CA SER A 611 11.75 -9.46 11.42
C SER A 611 12.87 -10.24 10.72
N SER A 612 12.65 -11.51 10.41
CA SER A 612 13.59 -12.35 9.63
C SER A 612 13.80 -11.80 8.22
N LYS A 613 12.73 -11.37 7.57
CA LYS A 613 12.76 -10.75 6.25
C LYS A 613 13.50 -9.40 6.27
N ALA A 614 13.28 -8.60 7.32
CA ALA A 614 14.02 -7.35 7.53
C ALA A 614 15.52 -7.61 7.76
N GLY A 615 15.87 -8.62 8.56
CA GLY A 615 17.25 -9.06 8.78
C GLY A 615 17.95 -9.53 7.51
N THR A 616 17.26 -10.26 6.65
CA THR A 616 17.75 -10.69 5.33
C THR A 616 18.11 -9.50 4.44
N LEU A 617 17.27 -8.47 4.40
CA LEU A 617 17.55 -7.24 3.64
C LEU A 617 18.83 -6.57 4.14
N VAL A 618 18.98 -6.36 5.45
CA VAL A 618 20.17 -5.73 6.03
C VAL A 618 21.44 -6.54 5.69
N SER A 619 21.37 -7.86 5.82
CA SER A 619 22.49 -8.76 5.50
C SER A 619 22.88 -8.69 4.02
N ALA A 620 21.92 -8.66 3.11
CA ALA A 620 22.15 -8.55 1.68
C ALA A 620 22.81 -7.19 1.32
N LEU A 621 22.37 -6.09 1.94
CA LEU A 621 22.98 -4.77 1.74
C LEU A 621 24.42 -4.70 2.25
N VAL A 622 24.71 -5.32 3.40
CA VAL A 622 26.08 -5.42 3.95
C VAL A 622 26.98 -6.28 3.04
N ALA A 623 26.45 -7.38 2.53
CA ALA A 623 27.19 -8.23 1.58
C ALA A 623 27.47 -7.49 0.26
N PHE A 624 26.50 -6.77 -0.29
CA PHE A 624 26.72 -5.92 -1.46
C PHE A 624 27.85 -4.91 -1.25
N LYS A 625 27.82 -4.22 -0.09
CA LYS A 625 28.89 -3.27 0.26
C LYS A 625 30.26 -3.91 0.22
N ARG A 626 30.43 -5.08 0.84
CA ARG A 626 31.71 -5.81 0.86
C ARG A 626 32.18 -6.19 -0.55
N LEU A 627 31.27 -6.75 -1.36
CA LEU A 627 31.57 -7.10 -2.75
C LEU A 627 31.97 -5.89 -3.59
N HIS A 628 31.32 -4.75 -3.37
CA HIS A 628 31.67 -3.49 -4.02
C HIS A 628 33.04 -2.99 -3.56
N ASP A 629 33.33 -2.99 -2.26
CA ASP A 629 34.60 -2.54 -1.69
C ASP A 629 35.77 -3.42 -2.12
N ASP A 630 35.54 -4.71 -2.33
CA ASP A 630 36.53 -5.66 -2.84
C ASP A 630 36.61 -5.65 -4.37
N ASN A 631 35.78 -4.84 -5.03
CA ASN A 631 35.65 -4.74 -6.49
C ASN A 631 35.53 -6.11 -7.16
N ALA A 632 34.61 -6.93 -6.66
CA ALA A 632 34.36 -8.29 -7.14
C ALA A 632 33.92 -8.32 -8.62
N LEU A 633 34.16 -9.45 -9.31
CA LEU A 633 33.69 -9.65 -10.68
C LEU A 633 32.17 -9.77 -10.73
N LEU A 634 31.54 -9.16 -11.73
CA LEU A 634 30.10 -9.31 -11.94
C LEU A 634 29.69 -10.76 -12.23
N ASP A 635 30.57 -11.53 -12.84
CA ASP A 635 30.37 -12.96 -13.08
C ASP A 635 30.10 -13.74 -11.78
N ASP A 636 30.70 -13.31 -10.66
CA ASP A 636 30.50 -13.91 -9.34
C ASP A 636 29.34 -13.24 -8.57
N VAL A 637 29.09 -11.94 -8.77
CA VAL A 637 28.12 -11.14 -8.02
C VAL A 637 26.72 -11.27 -8.58
N MET A 638 26.59 -11.29 -9.92
CA MET A 638 25.32 -11.33 -10.66
C MET A 638 25.43 -12.27 -11.88
N PRO A 639 25.69 -13.58 -11.67
CA PRO A 639 25.96 -14.54 -12.73
C PRO A 639 24.84 -14.66 -13.75
N GLU A 640 23.57 -14.64 -13.31
CA GLU A 640 22.42 -14.76 -14.22
C GLU A 640 22.26 -13.52 -15.10
N PHE A 641 22.52 -12.34 -14.57
CA PHE A 641 22.49 -11.09 -15.33
C PHE A 641 23.59 -11.05 -16.40
N VAL A 642 24.80 -11.44 -16.01
CA VAL A 642 25.95 -11.54 -16.93
C VAL A 642 25.71 -12.56 -18.01
N ALA A 643 25.18 -13.75 -17.68
CA ALA A 643 24.88 -14.81 -18.64
C ALA A 643 23.89 -14.35 -19.74
N ARG A 644 22.96 -13.47 -19.40
CA ARG A 644 22.01 -12.88 -20.36
C ARG A 644 22.63 -11.81 -21.27
N ARG A 645 23.75 -11.20 -20.86
CA ARG A 645 24.39 -10.08 -21.57
C ARG A 645 25.93 -10.18 -21.54
N PRO A 646 26.50 -11.31 -21.98
CA PRO A 646 27.93 -11.56 -21.79
C PRO A 646 28.83 -10.60 -22.59
N ALA A 647 28.38 -10.11 -23.74
CA ALA A 647 29.14 -9.17 -24.56
C ALA A 647 29.42 -7.84 -23.84
N ARG A 648 28.55 -7.42 -22.92
CA ARG A 648 28.72 -6.14 -22.19
C ARG A 648 29.36 -6.32 -20.81
N TYR A 649 29.04 -7.41 -20.07
CA TYR A 649 29.32 -7.48 -18.65
C TYR A 649 30.30 -8.57 -18.24
N ARG A 650 30.67 -9.52 -19.10
CA ARG A 650 31.64 -10.57 -18.74
C ARG A 650 33.00 -9.93 -18.42
N GLY A 651 33.57 -10.29 -17.26
CA GLY A 651 34.84 -9.77 -16.78
C GLY A 651 34.81 -8.33 -16.26
N VAL A 652 33.65 -7.69 -16.25
CA VAL A 652 33.46 -6.36 -15.64
C VAL A 652 33.42 -6.50 -14.11
N ARG A 653 33.97 -5.51 -13.41
CA ARG A 653 33.99 -5.48 -11.95
C ARG A 653 32.89 -4.57 -11.41
N LEU A 654 32.33 -4.91 -10.25
CA LEU A 654 31.17 -4.24 -9.67
C LEU A 654 31.39 -2.73 -9.45
N ARG A 655 32.50 -2.33 -8.84
CA ARG A 655 32.83 -0.91 -8.61
C ARG A 655 33.00 -0.14 -9.90
N ASN A 656 33.54 -0.79 -10.94
CA ASN A 656 33.75 -0.15 -12.23
C ASN A 656 32.40 0.12 -12.91
N LEU A 657 31.48 -0.84 -12.90
CA LEU A 657 30.12 -0.63 -13.42
C LEU A 657 29.40 0.50 -12.67
N CYS A 658 29.44 0.48 -11.33
CA CYS A 658 28.85 1.55 -10.52
C CYS A 658 29.44 2.91 -10.87
N GLY A 659 30.78 2.98 -11.02
CA GLY A 659 31.50 4.22 -11.40
C GLY A 659 31.11 4.73 -12.78
N GLU A 660 31.01 3.84 -13.79
CA GLU A 660 30.58 4.20 -15.15
C GLU A 660 29.16 4.77 -15.17
N MET A 661 28.22 4.09 -14.52
CA MET A 661 26.82 4.55 -14.45
C MET A 661 26.69 5.85 -13.65
N HIS A 662 27.40 5.97 -12.53
CA HIS A 662 27.40 7.19 -11.72
C HIS A 662 27.98 8.39 -12.49
N ALA A 663 29.09 8.19 -13.20
CA ALA A 663 29.69 9.22 -14.06
C ALA A 663 28.73 9.65 -15.18
N PHE A 664 27.98 8.70 -15.75
CA PHE A 664 26.93 9.02 -16.71
C PHE A 664 25.83 9.89 -16.07
N TYR A 665 25.29 9.55 -14.90
CA TYR A 665 24.26 10.34 -14.21
C TYR A 665 24.74 11.76 -13.92
N ARG A 666 25.97 11.89 -13.45
CA ARG A 666 26.62 13.19 -13.21
C ARG A 666 26.77 14.01 -14.50
N SER A 667 27.29 13.41 -15.57
CA SER A 667 27.53 14.11 -16.86
C SER A 667 26.22 14.50 -17.56
N ALA A 668 25.15 13.72 -17.36
CA ALA A 668 23.82 14.00 -17.89
C ALA A 668 23.01 14.94 -16.97
N ASN A 669 23.59 15.38 -15.84
CA ASN A 669 22.95 16.26 -14.86
C ASN A 669 21.59 15.77 -14.37
N ILE A 670 21.46 14.46 -14.13
CA ILE A 670 20.20 13.78 -13.85
C ILE A 670 19.47 14.40 -12.64
N SER A 671 20.19 14.74 -11.56
CA SER A 671 19.57 15.29 -10.35
C SER A 671 18.84 16.62 -10.61
N GLU A 672 19.40 17.49 -11.45
CA GLU A 672 18.75 18.74 -11.83
C GLU A 672 17.58 18.51 -12.80
N LEU A 673 17.71 17.56 -13.72
CA LEU A 673 16.59 17.18 -14.58
C LEU A 673 15.43 16.59 -13.76
N GLN A 674 15.72 15.82 -12.71
CA GLN A 674 14.69 15.31 -11.79
C GLN A 674 14.00 16.44 -11.01
N LYS A 675 14.75 17.39 -10.47
CA LYS A 675 14.20 18.58 -9.79
C LYS A 675 13.36 19.45 -10.70
N ALA A 676 13.74 19.57 -11.97
CA ALA A 676 13.04 20.41 -12.95
C ALA A 676 11.68 19.86 -13.32
N GLN A 677 11.47 18.53 -13.21
CA GLN A 677 10.18 17.93 -13.55
C GLN A 677 9.07 18.44 -12.64
N PHE A 678 7.88 18.58 -13.20
CA PHE A 678 6.65 18.98 -12.52
C PHE A 678 6.62 20.41 -11.96
N ARG A 679 7.71 21.18 -12.07
CA ARG A 679 7.71 22.61 -11.75
C ARG A 679 6.82 23.37 -12.74
N ALA A 680 6.10 24.36 -12.25
CA ALA A 680 5.15 25.15 -13.07
C ALA A 680 5.78 25.75 -14.33
N GLU A 681 7.03 26.24 -14.24
CA GLU A 681 7.79 26.84 -15.36
C GLU A 681 8.21 25.83 -16.43
N HIS A 682 8.22 24.52 -16.10
CA HIS A 682 8.63 23.44 -17.03
C HIS A 682 7.46 22.60 -17.52
N LEU A 683 6.25 22.80 -17.01
CA LEU A 683 5.09 22.10 -17.53
C LEU A 683 4.85 22.49 -18.98
N PRO A 684 4.56 21.53 -19.89
CA PRO A 684 4.23 21.81 -21.28
C PRO A 684 2.99 22.68 -21.40
N GLU A 685 2.85 23.35 -22.52
CA GLU A 685 1.74 24.28 -22.75
C GLU A 685 0.47 23.52 -23.16
N PRO A 686 -0.69 23.75 -22.53
CA PRO A 686 -1.93 23.13 -22.94
C PRO A 686 -2.42 23.74 -24.28
N ALA A 687 -2.42 22.95 -25.36
CA ALA A 687 -2.88 23.36 -26.69
C ALA A 687 -4.30 22.90 -27.01
N MET A 688 -4.69 21.75 -26.51
CA MET A 688 -6.06 21.20 -26.60
C MET A 688 -6.36 20.33 -25.39
N THR A 689 -7.63 19.95 -25.17
CA THR A 689 -7.95 19.04 -24.06
C THR A 689 -7.39 17.65 -24.32
N PRO A 690 -7.03 16.89 -23.24
CA PRO A 690 -6.58 15.51 -23.40
C PRO A 690 -7.60 14.64 -24.17
N TYR A 691 -8.89 14.89 -23.97
CA TYR A 691 -9.96 14.24 -24.72
C TYR A 691 -9.83 14.47 -26.23
N GLN A 692 -9.65 15.72 -26.66
CA GLN A 692 -9.47 16.06 -28.07
C GLN A 692 -8.21 15.38 -28.64
N ALA A 693 -7.07 15.53 -27.96
CA ALA A 693 -5.80 14.94 -28.40
C ALA A 693 -5.88 13.41 -28.57
N SER A 694 -6.55 12.71 -27.65
CA SER A 694 -6.73 11.25 -27.74
C SER A 694 -7.51 10.82 -28.98
N ARG A 695 -8.39 11.70 -29.53
CA ARG A 695 -9.17 11.41 -30.74
C ARG A 695 -8.32 11.38 -32.01
N TYR A 696 -7.25 12.17 -32.05
CA TYR A 696 -6.27 12.09 -33.15
C TYR A 696 -5.61 10.71 -33.17
N LEU A 697 -5.21 10.18 -32.01
CA LEU A 697 -4.64 8.84 -31.91
C LEU A 697 -5.63 7.77 -32.36
N VAL A 698 -6.89 7.83 -31.90
CA VAL A 698 -7.95 6.86 -32.27
C VAL A 698 -8.24 6.88 -33.77
N ARG A 699 -8.19 8.06 -34.42
CA ARG A 699 -8.44 8.25 -35.84
C ARG A 699 -7.22 8.02 -36.73
N ASN A 700 -6.06 7.71 -36.14
CA ASN A 700 -4.78 7.59 -36.83
C ASN A 700 -4.32 8.90 -37.53
N ASP A 701 -4.76 10.04 -37.01
CA ASP A 701 -4.34 11.39 -37.47
C ASP A 701 -3.09 11.83 -36.69
N VAL A 702 -2.08 11.00 -36.72
CA VAL A 702 -0.85 11.14 -35.91
C VAL A 702 0.38 10.89 -36.77
N ASP A 703 1.48 11.52 -36.39
CA ASP A 703 2.83 11.20 -36.86
C ASP A 703 3.55 10.37 -35.80
N TYR A 704 4.32 9.36 -36.22
CA TYR A 704 5.15 8.54 -35.35
C TYR A 704 6.60 8.99 -35.49
N LEU A 705 7.11 9.72 -34.47
CA LEU A 705 8.40 10.40 -34.53
C LEU A 705 9.34 9.97 -33.43
N PRO A 706 10.67 9.99 -33.67
CA PRO A 706 11.65 9.87 -32.61
C PRO A 706 11.55 11.08 -31.67
N ILE A 707 11.88 10.88 -30.37
CA ILE A 707 11.80 11.94 -29.36
C ILE A 707 12.74 13.14 -29.62
N ASP A 708 13.65 13.00 -30.55
CA ASP A 708 14.52 14.10 -31.03
C ASP A 708 13.77 15.08 -31.94
N GLU A 709 12.65 14.69 -32.53
CA GLU A 709 11.88 15.43 -33.56
C GLU A 709 10.50 15.90 -33.08
N ILE A 710 10.20 15.81 -31.78
CA ILE A 710 8.87 16.17 -31.24
C ILE A 710 8.77 17.60 -30.72
N ASP A 711 9.83 18.41 -30.87
CA ASP A 711 9.78 19.81 -30.42
C ASP A 711 8.70 20.60 -31.21
N GLY A 712 7.92 21.39 -30.46
CA GLY A 712 6.75 22.12 -31.01
C GLY A 712 5.48 21.27 -31.21
N ARG A 713 5.58 19.92 -31.19
CA ARG A 713 4.47 19.01 -31.49
C ARG A 713 3.54 18.82 -30.27
N ILE A 714 2.32 18.37 -30.52
CA ILE A 714 1.32 18.11 -29.49
C ILE A 714 1.30 16.60 -29.20
N ALA A 715 1.46 16.22 -27.93
CA ALA A 715 1.41 14.83 -27.50
C ALA A 715 0.00 14.24 -27.65
N THR A 716 -0.11 12.98 -28.06
CA THR A 716 -1.36 12.23 -28.12
C THR A 716 -1.43 11.08 -27.10
N THR A 717 -0.31 10.77 -26.46
CA THR A 717 -0.17 9.73 -25.43
C THR A 717 0.33 10.33 -24.12
N LEU A 718 0.11 9.61 -23.01
CA LEU A 718 0.75 9.92 -21.71
C LEU A 718 2.19 9.42 -21.75
N PHE A 719 3.17 10.29 -21.44
CA PHE A 719 4.55 9.85 -21.21
C PHE A 719 4.74 9.58 -19.73
N VAL A 720 4.99 8.32 -19.39
CA VAL A 720 4.97 7.86 -18.01
C VAL A 720 6.18 6.97 -17.75
N VAL A 721 7.11 7.44 -16.92
CA VAL A 721 8.15 6.56 -16.36
C VAL A 721 7.46 5.64 -15.34
N TYR A 722 7.59 4.33 -15.52
CA TYR A 722 6.87 3.35 -14.70
C TYR A 722 7.83 2.37 -14.01
N PRO A 723 7.70 2.17 -12.68
CA PRO A 723 6.91 2.94 -11.72
C PRO A 723 7.45 4.38 -11.54
N PRO A 724 6.67 5.40 -11.08
CA PRO A 724 5.46 5.33 -10.27
C PRO A 724 4.13 5.42 -11.04
N GLY A 725 4.14 5.60 -12.37
CA GLY A 725 2.88 5.71 -13.12
C GLY A 725 2.29 7.13 -13.17
N ILE A 726 3.11 8.15 -12.93
CA ILE A 726 2.78 9.58 -12.99
C ILE A 726 3.18 10.13 -14.37
N ALA A 727 2.24 10.82 -15.03
CA ALA A 727 2.50 11.39 -16.35
C ALA A 727 3.39 12.62 -16.28
N THR A 728 4.53 12.59 -16.97
CA THR A 728 5.36 13.78 -17.21
C THR A 728 4.77 14.68 -18.30
N ILE A 729 4.25 14.09 -19.36
CA ILE A 729 3.56 14.78 -20.44
C ILE A 729 2.18 14.14 -20.62
N VAL A 730 1.17 14.98 -20.84
CA VAL A 730 -0.23 14.56 -20.97
C VAL A 730 -0.71 14.85 -22.40
N PRO A 731 -1.59 14.03 -23.00
CA PRO A 731 -2.18 14.31 -24.30
C PRO A 731 -2.77 15.72 -24.36
N GLY A 732 -2.54 16.42 -25.49
CA GLY A 732 -2.98 17.80 -25.70
C GLY A 732 -1.99 18.87 -25.22
N GLU A 733 -0.92 18.48 -24.55
CA GLU A 733 0.17 19.38 -24.21
C GLU A 733 1.13 19.53 -25.40
N ARG A 734 1.52 20.78 -25.70
CA ARG A 734 2.53 21.13 -26.71
C ARG A 734 3.91 21.09 -26.07
N ILE A 735 4.82 20.41 -26.70
CA ILE A 735 6.21 20.23 -26.27
C ILE A 735 7.01 21.44 -26.77
N THR A 736 7.15 22.45 -25.91
CA THR A 736 7.90 23.68 -26.23
C THR A 736 9.21 23.73 -25.44
N GLU A 737 9.96 24.84 -25.60
CA GLU A 737 11.18 25.12 -24.82
C GLU A 737 11.01 24.87 -23.30
N ARG A 738 9.81 25.11 -22.76
CA ARG A 738 9.53 24.88 -21.34
C ARG A 738 9.70 23.40 -20.94
N ALA A 739 9.32 22.47 -21.82
CA ALA A 739 9.39 21.03 -21.59
C ALA A 739 10.80 20.43 -21.84
N LYS A 740 11.76 21.23 -22.26
CA LYS A 740 13.13 20.73 -22.56
C LYS A 740 13.74 19.89 -21.44
N PRO A 741 13.65 20.25 -20.13
CA PRO A 741 14.18 19.40 -19.08
C PRO A 741 13.52 18.01 -19.02
N MET A 742 12.22 17.92 -19.30
CA MET A 742 11.51 16.63 -19.35
C MET A 742 11.98 15.78 -20.53
N ILE A 743 12.09 16.36 -21.71
CA ILE A 743 12.60 15.68 -22.89
C ILE A 743 14.07 15.25 -22.69
N ALA A 744 14.90 16.11 -22.11
CA ALA A 744 16.29 15.78 -21.79
C ALA A 744 16.40 14.60 -20.81
N TYR A 745 15.49 14.52 -19.85
CA TYR A 745 15.42 13.38 -18.92
C TYR A 745 15.04 12.09 -19.64
N LEU A 746 14.04 12.11 -20.52
CA LEU A 746 13.64 10.94 -21.33
C LEU A 746 14.78 10.49 -22.27
N LYS A 747 15.49 11.43 -22.90
CA LYS A 747 16.69 11.14 -23.72
C LYS A 747 17.82 10.54 -22.90
N ALA A 748 17.96 10.93 -21.63
CA ALA A 748 18.95 10.31 -20.75
C ALA A 748 18.64 8.82 -20.51
N PHE A 749 17.37 8.43 -20.38
CA PHE A 749 16.98 7.01 -20.32
C PHE A 749 17.28 6.25 -21.62
N GLU A 750 17.01 6.85 -22.80
CA GLU A 750 17.36 6.25 -24.08
C GLU A 750 18.87 5.98 -24.18
N ARG A 751 19.69 6.96 -23.80
CA ARG A 751 21.14 6.81 -23.77
C ARG A 751 21.60 5.77 -22.75
N ALA A 752 21.00 5.77 -21.54
CA ALA A 752 21.33 4.81 -20.49
C ALA A 752 21.03 3.38 -20.95
N GLU A 753 19.95 3.16 -21.68
CA GLU A 753 19.58 1.84 -22.18
C GLU A 753 20.56 1.28 -23.19
N ASN A 754 21.11 2.16 -24.04
CA ASN A 754 22.18 1.79 -24.99
C ASN A 754 23.53 1.53 -24.30
N LEU A 755 23.88 2.29 -23.26
CA LEU A 755 25.15 2.16 -22.55
C LEU A 755 25.13 1.00 -21.54
N PHE A 756 24.00 0.80 -20.88
CA PHE A 756 23.81 -0.13 -19.75
C PHE A 756 22.62 -1.05 -19.99
N PRO A 757 22.65 -1.90 -21.05
CA PRO A 757 21.52 -2.76 -21.41
C PRO A 757 21.10 -3.68 -20.25
N GLY A 758 19.82 -3.64 -19.90
CA GLY A 758 19.25 -4.40 -18.78
C GLY A 758 19.04 -3.63 -17.49
N PHE A 759 19.50 -2.38 -17.43
CA PHE A 759 19.19 -1.45 -16.34
C PHE A 759 18.20 -0.34 -16.75
N GLY A 760 17.54 -0.50 -17.90
CA GLY A 760 16.54 0.44 -18.39
C GLY A 760 15.27 0.45 -17.54
N ALA A 761 14.52 1.56 -17.60
CA ALA A 761 13.19 1.70 -17.03
C ALA A 761 12.11 1.53 -18.12
N GLU A 762 10.93 1.05 -17.73
CA GLU A 762 9.77 1.08 -18.62
C GLU A 762 9.25 2.52 -18.74
N ILE A 763 9.08 3.00 -19.98
CA ILE A 763 8.49 4.30 -20.24
C ILE A 763 7.28 4.10 -21.14
N GLN A 764 6.10 4.22 -20.57
CA GLN A 764 4.85 4.10 -21.32
C GLN A 764 4.58 5.37 -22.13
N GLY A 765 4.05 5.20 -23.33
CA GLY A 765 3.85 6.29 -24.32
C GLY A 765 5.08 6.58 -25.17
N LEU A 766 6.23 5.99 -24.84
CA LEU A 766 7.41 5.92 -25.69
C LEU A 766 7.64 4.47 -26.13
N TYR A 767 7.96 4.30 -27.40
CA TYR A 767 8.13 2.99 -28.02
C TYR A 767 9.59 2.80 -28.42
N ARG A 768 10.14 1.64 -28.06
CA ARG A 768 11.53 1.28 -28.41
C ARG A 768 11.59 0.81 -29.84
N GLU A 769 12.36 1.49 -30.64
CA GLU A 769 12.76 1.06 -31.96
C GLU A 769 14.26 0.77 -31.96
N VAL A 770 14.69 -0.28 -32.68
CA VAL A 770 16.10 -0.62 -32.85
C VAL A 770 16.46 -0.31 -34.30
N ASP A 771 17.38 0.62 -34.49
CA ASP A 771 17.83 0.96 -35.83
C ASP A 771 18.74 -0.11 -36.46
N ALA A 772 19.10 0.07 -37.71
CA ALA A 772 19.93 -0.91 -38.47
C ALA A 772 21.34 -1.11 -37.85
N SER A 773 21.80 -0.19 -37.02
CA SER A 773 23.08 -0.26 -36.28
C SER A 773 22.96 -0.92 -34.91
N GLY A 774 21.72 -1.32 -34.51
CA GLY A 774 21.44 -1.91 -33.21
C GLY A 774 21.24 -0.88 -32.08
N VAL A 775 21.14 0.40 -32.40
CA VAL A 775 20.93 1.49 -31.43
C VAL A 775 19.43 1.63 -31.15
N ILE A 776 19.10 1.71 -29.86
CA ILE A 776 17.75 1.92 -29.39
C ILE A 776 17.41 3.41 -29.53
N ARG A 777 16.23 3.70 -30.13
CA ARG A 777 15.62 5.02 -30.22
C ARG A 777 14.21 4.97 -29.66
N PHE A 778 13.84 6.00 -28.91
CA PHE A 778 12.47 6.16 -28.43
C PHE A 778 11.63 6.96 -29.42
N HIS A 779 10.47 6.44 -29.74
CA HIS A 779 9.48 7.05 -30.65
C HIS A 779 8.15 7.26 -29.90
N THR A 780 7.36 8.20 -30.39
CA THR A 780 6.02 8.45 -29.86
C THR A 780 5.07 8.96 -30.93
N TYR A 781 3.78 8.93 -30.60
CA TYR A 781 2.73 9.51 -31.43
C TYR A 781 2.43 10.95 -31.04
N VAL A 782 2.45 11.83 -32.00
CA VAL A 782 2.09 13.26 -31.86
C VAL A 782 0.99 13.61 -32.86
N VAL A 783 0.25 14.69 -32.61
CA VAL A 783 -0.77 15.17 -33.57
C VAL A 783 -0.13 15.42 -34.92
N ARG A 784 -0.75 14.96 -36.01
CA ARG A 784 -0.33 15.29 -37.37
C ARG A 784 -0.59 16.76 -37.66
N GLU A 785 0.44 17.49 -38.06
CA GLU A 785 0.40 18.89 -38.50
C GLU A 785 0.54 19.03 -40.00
#